data_6a1da22d3f7c170b4f14494624f24f03
#
_entry.id   6a1da22d3f7c170b4f14494624f24f03
#
_cell.length_a   1.000
_cell.length_b   1.000
_cell.length_c   1.000
_cell.angle_alpha   90.00
_cell.angle_beta   90.00
_cell.angle_gamma   90.00
#
_symmetry.space_group_name_H-M   'P 1'
#
loop_
_entity.id
_entity.type
_entity.pdbx_description
1 polymer ?
#
loop_
_entity_poly.entity_id
_entity_poly.type
_entity_poly.pdbx_seq_one_letter_code
_entity_poly.pdbx_strand_id
1 'polypeptide(L)'
;MMTRFKFGRLALLSGCAIAGIIVPAHAQTAATATTEPQPVEDAGASSTRDIIVTGTRVVRDGYNQPTPVTVAPTTELEKATPTNLADAINKLPQFANSVSPQSNSQLQGNSGEHGNLLNLRGVGPTRALILLDGIRVPPTTFRGAVDVNTIPQLLIQRVDVVTGGASAVYGSDAVSGAVNFVLDKKFEGVKGVAQRGVSTRGDLGNYRIGIAGGLSFAGDRGHVLASIERFQSDGIKRSARIYGDDAYAAVGSVPGSTAAPGRQANPFIFLPNLRFTTNDYNNGIILTSTVPSLTNTIFLPGGAVRPIQRGTATGTPGTNVGGDGLYIPGFNQLIAPLTTTQGFGRLSYDLSDALTAHVQGSYSRSVTRYDTQAQSVLGFRFFSGNAFLNPAVQAQMGPNDSFTVFRFIGEQGPIPTREATNAYLINGGLEWNLGGWNITADYTHGRSVTKFAQTQIEIPKLAAALDAVRGPNGSIVCRVTLTNPGLYPGCVPLNVFGAGTPATADLQTVLGVSRYRAMNTTDDFVLSARGDLFELPAGPVTVAIGGQYRKQKLDLTSNSDPAVPVDFTGLRGIPANRMTRFNNTNVGSAFGKVNVKEVFAEAQVPIFKNQPFAEELSLNGAFRLTDYSTSGSVKTWKVGAVYKPIQDIMFRVTRSRDIRAPSLFELFAGVQTAPVNFNDPHTGTPGSIRQFSGGNPDLDPETGDTFAAGVVLSPSFLPGFDVSVDYYDLKIKGAIATQGLNDVVNECETSNGTSPTCALIERPLPFSDRSPANYPISVSLITQNISFLRTSGLDITMSYRTRLGDGELALRASGNYLDRYKTQTNSIAPVIDYAGHGVNSQTAYAYPKFRGTLSANYSHGGLTLFVQESMIGKVTIGNLKNDPTSFYAVPAIKPVFYTDATASYKFDVRGEPELFVTATNLLDRKPPLVAAAAAPGLLYPTLFTLYNVAGRTLTAGVRFKF
;
A
#
# COMPACT_ATOMS: atom_id res chain seq x y z
N MET A 1 -41.93 27.23 -1.97
CA MET A 1 -41.81 28.35 -2.90
C MET A 1 -40.88 27.89 -4.01
N MET A 2 -41.46 27.60 -5.16
CA MET A 2 -40.78 27.02 -6.32
C MET A 2 -39.85 28.05 -6.99
N THR A 3 -38.61 27.64 -7.29
CA THR A 3 -37.80 28.42 -8.25
C THR A 3 -37.14 27.47 -9.25
N ARG A 4 -37.39 27.73 -10.50
CA ARG A 4 -37.14 26.98 -11.72
C ARG A 4 -35.62 26.89 -12.04
N PHE A 5 -35.16 25.72 -12.39
CA PHE A 5 -33.90 25.52 -13.08
C PHE A 5 -34.06 25.75 -14.59
N LYS A 6 -33.24 26.62 -15.15
CA LYS A 6 -33.10 26.82 -16.59
C LYS A 6 -32.05 25.88 -17.17
N PHE A 7 -32.44 25.06 -18.12
CA PHE A 7 -31.54 24.30 -18.98
C PHE A 7 -30.87 25.21 -20.00
N GLY A 8 -29.55 25.35 -19.94
CA GLY A 8 -28.75 25.99 -20.98
C GLY A 8 -28.32 24.95 -22.02
N ARG A 9 -28.65 25.16 -23.25
CA ARG A 9 -28.23 24.40 -24.42
C ARG A 9 -26.75 24.65 -24.67
N LEU A 10 -25.95 23.63 -24.71
CA LEU A 10 -24.56 23.69 -25.22
C LEU A 10 -24.56 23.12 -26.64
N ALA A 11 -24.27 23.97 -27.61
CA ALA A 11 -24.09 23.59 -28.99
C ALA A 11 -22.74 22.91 -29.21
N LEU A 12 -22.76 21.73 -29.83
CA LEU A 12 -21.59 21.09 -30.41
C LEU A 12 -21.17 21.80 -31.68
N LEU A 13 -19.93 22.26 -31.76
CA LEU A 13 -19.27 22.54 -33.02
C LEU A 13 -17.97 21.74 -33.06
N SER A 14 -18.01 20.76 -33.93
CA SER A 14 -16.93 19.87 -34.34
C SER A 14 -16.08 20.50 -35.42
N GLY A 15 -14.82 20.29 -35.38
CA GLY A 15 -13.89 20.57 -36.44
C GLY A 15 -12.61 19.80 -36.24
N CYS A 16 -12.54 18.54 -36.69
CA CYS A 16 -11.30 17.85 -36.91
C CYS A 16 -11.09 17.60 -38.41
N ALA A 17 -10.19 18.37 -39.00
CA ALA A 17 -9.68 18.10 -40.33
C ALA A 17 -8.62 16.99 -40.24
N ILE A 18 -8.91 15.82 -40.82
CA ILE A 18 -7.95 14.75 -41.05
C ILE A 18 -7.41 14.91 -42.46
N ALA A 19 -6.12 15.24 -42.59
CA ALA A 19 -5.41 15.24 -43.87
C ALA A 19 -5.16 13.77 -44.29
N GLY A 20 -5.80 13.38 -45.37
CA GLY A 20 -5.59 12.06 -45.97
C GLY A 20 -4.28 12.00 -46.75
N ILE A 21 -3.48 11.01 -46.52
CA ILE A 21 -2.36 10.63 -47.39
C ILE A 21 -2.88 9.53 -48.32
N ILE A 22 -2.98 9.86 -49.62
CA ILE A 22 -3.36 8.94 -50.67
C ILE A 22 -2.06 8.28 -51.21
N VAL A 23 -1.98 6.98 -51.13
CA VAL A 23 -0.97 6.17 -51.82
C VAL A 23 -1.67 5.38 -52.93
N PRO A 24 -1.25 5.43 -54.19
CA PRO A 24 -1.91 4.70 -55.28
C PRO A 24 -1.58 3.21 -55.25
N ALA A 25 -2.62 2.40 -55.29
CA ALA A 25 -2.50 0.94 -55.44
C ALA A 25 -2.35 0.59 -56.95
N HIS A 26 -1.33 -0.16 -57.28
CA HIS A 26 -1.19 -0.82 -58.59
C HIS A 26 -1.94 -2.15 -58.57
N ALA A 27 -2.91 -2.29 -59.44
CA ALA A 27 -3.61 -3.53 -59.68
C ALA A 27 -2.78 -4.46 -60.60
N GLN A 28 -2.48 -5.64 -60.12
CA GLN A 28 -2.04 -6.76 -60.98
C GLN A 28 -3.14 -7.81 -61.00
N THR A 29 -3.58 -8.09 -62.21
CA THR A 29 -4.50 -9.18 -62.57
C THR A 29 -3.86 -10.55 -62.34
N ALA A 30 -4.49 -11.39 -61.55
CA ALA A 30 -4.10 -12.80 -61.38
C ALA A 30 -5.18 -13.71 -61.94
N ALA A 31 -4.71 -14.72 -62.66
CA ALA A 31 -5.49 -15.72 -63.35
C ALA A 31 -6.18 -16.70 -62.38
N THR A 32 -7.40 -17.06 -62.74
CA THR A 32 -8.23 -18.07 -62.08
C THR A 32 -7.60 -19.48 -62.19
N ALA A 33 -7.30 -20.08 -61.03
CA ALA A 33 -7.10 -21.52 -60.91
C ALA A 33 -8.16 -22.07 -59.94
N THR A 34 -9.00 -22.95 -60.48
CA THR A 34 -9.98 -23.74 -59.68
C THR A 34 -9.23 -24.75 -58.82
N THR A 35 -9.42 -24.69 -57.52
CA THR A 35 -8.99 -25.70 -56.58
C THR A 35 -10.18 -26.14 -55.72
N GLU A 36 -10.34 -27.47 -55.59
CA GLU A 36 -11.31 -28.19 -54.79
C GLU A 36 -11.32 -27.71 -53.32
N PRO A 37 -12.44 -27.78 -52.59
CA PRO A 37 -12.48 -27.38 -51.22
C PRO A 37 -11.78 -28.41 -50.32
N GLN A 38 -10.65 -28.01 -49.71
CA GLN A 38 -10.08 -28.73 -48.58
C GLN A 38 -10.92 -28.46 -47.33
N PRO A 39 -10.97 -29.38 -46.35
CA PRO A 39 -11.74 -29.22 -45.13
C PRO A 39 -11.18 -28.04 -44.35
N VAL A 40 -12.09 -27.17 -43.89
CA VAL A 40 -11.78 -26.06 -43.00
C VAL A 40 -11.21 -26.65 -41.71
N GLU A 41 -9.93 -26.50 -41.48
CA GLU A 41 -9.33 -26.71 -40.16
C GLU A 41 -9.95 -25.71 -39.20
N ASP A 42 -10.50 -26.26 -38.16
CA ASP A 42 -11.19 -25.59 -37.07
C ASP A 42 -10.23 -24.58 -36.36
N ALA A 43 -10.27 -23.31 -36.76
CA ALA A 43 -9.50 -22.23 -36.20
C ALA A 43 -10.04 -21.82 -34.83
N GLY A 44 -10.42 -22.78 -33.95
CA GLY A 44 -11.04 -22.62 -32.64
C GLY A 44 -10.26 -23.22 -31.47
N ALA A 45 -9.20 -23.97 -31.74
CA ALA A 45 -8.33 -24.45 -30.66
C ALA A 45 -7.08 -23.58 -30.57
N SER A 46 -7.16 -22.43 -29.92
CA SER A 46 -5.95 -21.75 -29.42
C SER A 46 -5.21 -22.74 -28.53
N SER A 47 -4.18 -23.36 -29.08
CA SER A 47 -3.32 -24.30 -28.39
C SER A 47 -2.84 -23.67 -27.08
N THR A 48 -3.16 -24.31 -25.94
CA THR A 48 -2.60 -24.05 -24.61
C THR A 48 -1.09 -24.35 -24.56
N ARG A 49 -0.40 -24.37 -25.69
CA ARG A 49 1.02 -24.62 -25.80
C ARG A 49 1.77 -23.31 -25.63
N ASP A 50 2.69 -23.31 -24.65
CA ASP A 50 3.70 -22.30 -24.37
C ASP A 50 3.27 -21.05 -23.60
N ILE A 51 2.45 -21.19 -22.55
CA ILE A 51 2.41 -20.18 -21.49
C ILE A 51 3.66 -20.38 -20.61
N ILE A 52 4.73 -19.66 -20.93
CA ILE A 52 5.91 -19.57 -20.07
C ILE A 52 5.51 -18.84 -18.79
N VAL A 53 5.45 -19.54 -17.67
CA VAL A 53 4.96 -19.01 -16.41
C VAL A 53 6.11 -18.69 -15.47
N THR A 54 5.95 -17.61 -14.71
CA THR A 54 6.85 -17.14 -13.66
C THR A 54 7.02 -18.20 -12.55
N GLY A 55 8.20 -18.28 -11.92
CA GLY A 55 8.47 -19.15 -10.77
C GLY A 55 9.57 -20.20 -11.00
N THR A 56 10.09 -20.28 -12.21
CA THR A 56 11.25 -21.09 -12.63
C THR A 56 11.95 -20.41 -13.81
N ARG A 57 13.24 -20.62 -13.93
CA ARG A 57 14.01 -20.24 -15.14
C ARG A 57 13.98 -21.34 -16.20
N VAL A 58 13.46 -22.52 -15.86
CA VAL A 58 13.16 -23.60 -16.76
C VAL A 58 11.73 -23.45 -17.27
N VAL A 59 11.51 -23.37 -18.57
CA VAL A 59 10.19 -23.12 -19.19
C VAL A 59 9.22 -24.26 -18.90
N ARG A 60 8.03 -23.90 -18.36
CA ARG A 60 6.92 -24.83 -18.10
C ARG A 60 5.56 -24.14 -18.23
N ASP A 61 4.55 -24.94 -18.45
CA ASP A 61 3.14 -24.56 -18.33
C ASP A 61 2.75 -24.33 -16.85
N GLY A 62 1.92 -23.31 -16.58
CA GLY A 62 1.60 -22.82 -15.23
C GLY A 62 0.96 -23.84 -14.31
N TYR A 63 0.14 -24.75 -14.80
CA TYR A 63 -0.44 -25.81 -14.00
C TYR A 63 0.55 -26.95 -13.72
N ASN A 64 1.56 -27.13 -14.56
CA ASN A 64 2.54 -28.22 -14.47
C ASN A 64 3.79 -27.84 -13.65
N GLN A 65 3.72 -26.84 -12.78
CA GLN A 65 4.84 -26.42 -11.92
C GLN A 65 4.70 -26.94 -10.49
N PRO A 66 5.83 -27.29 -9.82
CA PRO A 66 5.83 -27.66 -8.42
C PRO A 66 5.35 -26.53 -7.50
N THR A 67 5.69 -25.26 -7.85
CA THR A 67 5.27 -24.09 -7.08
C THR A 67 3.92 -23.58 -7.61
N PRO A 68 2.92 -23.37 -6.74
CA PRO A 68 1.64 -22.82 -7.16
C PRO A 68 1.78 -21.43 -7.79
N VAL A 69 1.16 -21.24 -8.95
CA VAL A 69 1.10 -19.95 -9.66
C VAL A 69 -0.32 -19.66 -10.07
N THR A 70 -0.81 -18.48 -9.70
CA THR A 70 -2.09 -17.97 -10.19
C THR A 70 -1.83 -17.10 -11.40
N VAL A 71 -2.33 -17.52 -12.55
CA VAL A 71 -2.27 -16.76 -13.82
C VAL A 71 -3.54 -15.95 -13.97
N ALA A 72 -3.44 -14.63 -13.98
CA ALA A 72 -4.56 -13.70 -14.14
C ALA A 72 -4.44 -12.94 -15.48
N PRO A 73 -5.18 -13.33 -16.53
CA PRO A 73 -5.20 -12.59 -17.79
C PRO A 73 -5.75 -11.18 -17.61
N THR A 74 -5.11 -10.17 -18.23
CA THR A 74 -5.54 -8.76 -18.09
C THR A 74 -6.95 -8.54 -18.63
N THR A 75 -7.35 -9.28 -19.66
CA THR A 75 -8.71 -9.22 -20.21
C THR A 75 -9.80 -9.58 -19.20
N GLU A 76 -9.53 -10.48 -18.26
CA GLU A 76 -10.46 -10.84 -17.19
C GLU A 76 -10.41 -9.83 -16.04
N LEU A 77 -9.19 -9.41 -15.66
CA LEU A 77 -9.02 -8.38 -14.63
C LEU A 77 -9.71 -7.08 -15.02
N GLU A 78 -9.62 -6.66 -16.28
CA GLU A 78 -10.28 -5.46 -16.80
C GLU A 78 -11.80 -5.58 -16.91
N LYS A 79 -12.37 -6.79 -17.08
CA LYS A 79 -13.83 -7.01 -17.01
C LYS A 79 -14.35 -6.77 -15.59
N ALA A 80 -13.62 -7.23 -14.57
CA ALA A 80 -14.01 -7.03 -13.17
C ALA A 80 -13.74 -5.61 -12.67
N THR A 81 -12.66 -4.96 -13.19
CA THR A 81 -12.23 -3.63 -12.73
C THR A 81 -11.55 -2.88 -13.88
N PRO A 82 -12.33 -2.18 -14.73
CA PRO A 82 -11.78 -1.54 -15.93
C PRO A 82 -10.91 -0.32 -15.64
N THR A 83 -10.98 0.23 -14.42
CA THR A 83 -10.34 1.50 -14.08
C THR A 83 -8.82 1.42 -14.03
N ASN A 84 -8.28 0.44 -13.28
CA ASN A 84 -6.84 0.32 -13.03
C ASN A 84 -6.48 -1.15 -12.75
N LEU A 85 -5.42 -1.66 -13.39
CA LEU A 85 -4.95 -3.03 -13.19
C LEU A 85 -4.54 -3.31 -11.74
N ALA A 86 -3.92 -2.35 -11.07
CA ALA A 86 -3.52 -2.49 -9.67
C ALA A 86 -4.72 -2.74 -8.73
N ASP A 87 -5.84 -2.05 -8.96
CA ASP A 87 -7.07 -2.24 -8.18
C ASP A 87 -7.71 -3.62 -8.48
N ALA A 88 -7.60 -4.09 -9.73
CA ALA A 88 -8.07 -5.41 -10.12
C ALA A 88 -7.29 -6.54 -9.42
N ILE A 89 -5.96 -6.42 -9.36
CA ILE A 89 -5.07 -7.38 -8.67
C ILE A 89 -5.40 -7.44 -7.17
N ASN A 90 -5.69 -6.32 -6.52
CA ASN A 90 -6.05 -6.29 -5.10
C ASN A 90 -7.35 -7.03 -4.76
N LYS A 91 -8.21 -7.33 -5.75
CA LYS A 91 -9.39 -8.18 -5.57
C LYS A 91 -9.05 -9.67 -5.49
N LEU A 92 -7.88 -10.09 -5.98
CA LEU A 92 -7.45 -11.49 -5.88
C LEU A 92 -7.31 -11.90 -4.41
N PRO A 93 -7.83 -13.08 -4.02
CA PRO A 93 -7.91 -13.49 -2.61
C PRO A 93 -6.57 -13.58 -1.88
N GLN A 94 -5.47 -13.79 -2.60
CA GLN A 94 -4.11 -13.90 -2.07
C GLN A 94 -3.54 -12.57 -1.54
N PHE A 95 -4.11 -11.42 -1.97
CA PHE A 95 -3.67 -10.11 -1.49
C PHE A 95 -4.53 -9.64 -0.33
N ALA A 96 -3.91 -9.28 0.77
CA ALA A 96 -4.59 -8.81 1.97
C ALA A 96 -3.91 -7.56 2.53
N ASN A 97 -4.70 -6.57 2.94
CA ASN A 97 -4.21 -5.34 3.57
C ASN A 97 -3.16 -4.59 2.71
N SER A 98 -3.33 -4.60 1.38
CA SER A 98 -2.50 -3.79 0.48
C SER A 98 -2.71 -2.30 0.74
N VAL A 99 -1.67 -1.50 0.53
CA VAL A 99 -1.80 -0.05 0.48
C VAL A 99 -2.41 0.32 -0.87
N SER A 100 -3.40 1.22 -0.89
CA SER A 100 -4.09 1.67 -2.10
C SER A 100 -4.58 3.10 -1.92
N PRO A 101 -5.05 3.81 -2.95
CA PRO A 101 -5.66 5.13 -2.80
C PRO A 101 -6.81 5.18 -1.78
N GLN A 102 -7.51 4.07 -1.57
CA GLN A 102 -8.55 3.95 -0.55
C GLN A 102 -7.98 3.89 0.88
N SER A 103 -6.82 3.27 1.09
CA SER A 103 -6.19 3.16 2.40
C SER A 103 -5.26 4.34 2.73
N ASN A 104 -4.63 4.95 1.73
CA ASN A 104 -3.63 6.01 1.89
C ASN A 104 -4.14 7.23 2.64
N SER A 105 -5.35 7.68 2.34
CA SER A 105 -5.95 8.88 2.92
C SER A 105 -6.38 8.72 4.38
N GLN A 106 -6.51 7.48 4.84
CA GLN A 106 -6.90 7.16 6.22
C GLN A 106 -5.68 7.04 7.15
N LEU A 107 -4.53 6.70 6.60
CA LEU A 107 -3.26 6.64 7.30
C LEU A 107 -2.69 8.06 7.37
N GLN A 108 -2.99 8.79 8.44
CA GLN A 108 -2.60 10.19 8.60
C GLN A 108 -1.11 10.43 8.35
N GLY A 109 -0.82 11.05 7.25
CA GLY A 109 0.20 12.05 6.98
C GLY A 109 1.69 11.75 7.13
N ASN A 110 2.13 10.69 7.78
CA ASN A 110 3.54 10.58 8.14
C ASN A 110 4.37 9.57 7.33
N SER A 111 3.77 8.75 6.49
CA SER A 111 4.51 7.57 6.06
C SER A 111 5.16 7.66 4.71
N GLY A 112 4.79 8.58 3.83
CA GLY A 112 5.33 8.58 2.47
C GLY A 112 5.16 7.24 1.74
N GLU A 113 4.11 6.50 2.06
CA GLU A 113 3.76 5.21 1.46
C GLU A 113 2.44 5.34 0.72
N HIS A 114 2.41 6.22 -0.28
CA HIS A 114 1.24 6.41 -1.12
C HIS A 114 1.42 5.65 -2.44
N GLY A 115 0.30 5.24 -3.03
CA GLY A 115 0.27 4.46 -4.25
C GLY A 115 -0.50 3.16 -4.07
N ASN A 116 -0.16 2.16 -4.86
CA ASN A 116 -0.73 0.82 -4.80
C ASN A 116 0.38 -0.18 -4.52
N LEU A 117 0.56 -0.54 -3.24
CA LEU A 117 1.62 -1.43 -2.77
C LEU A 117 0.99 -2.79 -2.47
N LEU A 118 1.27 -3.77 -3.33
CA LEU A 118 0.69 -5.11 -3.23
C LEU A 118 1.23 -5.85 -2.00
N ASN A 119 0.33 -6.44 -1.22
CA ASN A 119 0.68 -7.18 -0.01
C ASN A 119 0.21 -8.64 -0.12
N LEU A 120 1.06 -9.47 -0.71
CA LEU A 120 0.81 -10.90 -0.89
C LEU A 120 0.80 -11.62 0.47
N ARG A 121 -0.30 -12.32 0.76
CA ARG A 121 -0.56 -13.02 2.04
C ARG A 121 -0.59 -12.14 3.28
N GLY A 122 -0.65 -10.82 3.12
CA GLY A 122 -0.72 -9.88 4.25
C GLY A 122 0.57 -9.72 5.07
N VAL A 123 1.71 -10.24 4.60
CA VAL A 123 2.98 -10.25 5.36
C VAL A 123 3.83 -8.99 5.17
N GLY A 124 3.33 -8.01 4.43
CA GLY A 124 3.99 -6.73 4.15
C GLY A 124 4.44 -6.60 2.69
N PRO A 125 4.31 -5.40 2.10
CA PRO A 125 4.56 -5.17 0.66
C PRO A 125 6.04 -5.30 0.27
N THR A 126 6.99 -5.21 1.19
CA THR A 126 8.42 -5.39 0.93
C THR A 126 8.86 -6.86 0.90
N ARG A 127 7.93 -7.81 1.12
CA ARG A 127 8.19 -9.27 1.12
C ARG A 127 7.60 -9.97 -0.12
N ALA A 128 7.01 -9.20 -1.04
CA ALA A 128 6.57 -9.67 -2.36
C ALA A 128 7.40 -8.98 -3.44
N LEU A 129 8.08 -9.77 -4.28
CA LEU A 129 8.91 -9.23 -5.36
C LEU A 129 8.03 -8.83 -6.55
N ILE A 130 8.19 -7.59 -7.00
CA ILE A 130 7.49 -7.06 -8.18
C ILE A 130 8.41 -7.10 -9.40
N LEU A 131 7.91 -7.72 -10.47
CA LEU A 131 8.63 -7.89 -11.72
C LEU A 131 7.82 -7.33 -12.90
N LEU A 132 8.51 -6.77 -13.87
CA LEU A 132 7.99 -6.45 -15.20
C LEU A 132 8.72 -7.35 -16.22
N ASP A 133 8.00 -8.30 -16.79
CA ASP A 133 8.55 -9.29 -17.75
C ASP A 133 9.80 -10.03 -17.22
N GLY A 134 9.76 -10.40 -15.92
CA GLY A 134 10.89 -11.06 -15.23
C GLY A 134 11.97 -10.12 -14.71
N ILE A 135 11.93 -8.84 -15.05
CA ILE A 135 12.89 -7.81 -14.64
C ILE A 135 12.44 -7.19 -13.32
N ARG A 136 13.33 -7.09 -12.35
CA ARG A 136 13.04 -6.46 -11.05
C ARG A 136 12.73 -4.97 -11.22
N VAL A 137 11.56 -4.53 -10.72
CA VAL A 137 11.18 -3.12 -10.70
C VAL A 137 11.86 -2.43 -9.51
N PRO A 138 12.48 -1.24 -9.69
CA PRO A 138 13.11 -0.51 -8.60
C PRO A 138 12.07 -0.04 -7.57
N PRO A 139 12.42 0.01 -6.27
CA PRO A 139 11.55 0.57 -5.24
C PRO A 139 11.09 1.99 -5.58
N THR A 140 9.84 2.31 -5.32
CA THR A 140 9.28 3.65 -5.54
C THR A 140 9.11 4.43 -4.24
N THR A 141 9.06 3.73 -3.10
CA THR A 141 9.05 4.34 -1.77
C THR A 141 10.44 4.31 -1.15
N PHE A 142 10.72 5.20 -0.20
CA PHE A 142 11.99 5.17 0.51
C PHE A 142 12.13 3.95 1.44
N ARG A 143 11.02 3.30 1.80
CA ARG A 143 11.00 2.08 2.62
C ARG A 143 11.20 0.79 1.83
N GLY A 144 11.35 0.88 0.50
CA GLY A 144 11.69 -0.28 -0.33
C GLY A 144 10.52 -0.94 -1.06
N ALA A 145 9.29 -0.45 -0.92
CA ALA A 145 8.12 -0.98 -1.63
C ALA A 145 7.96 -0.40 -3.04
N VAL A 146 7.24 -1.11 -3.91
CA VAL A 146 6.96 -0.73 -5.31
C VAL A 146 5.49 -0.33 -5.46
N ASP A 147 5.22 0.90 -5.93
CA ASP A 147 3.91 1.33 -6.39
C ASP A 147 3.63 0.75 -7.78
N VAL A 148 2.75 -0.26 -7.87
CA VAL A 148 2.42 -0.91 -9.15
C VAL A 148 1.62 -0.01 -10.10
N ASN A 149 1.14 1.17 -9.66
CA ASN A 149 0.65 2.20 -10.57
C ASN A 149 1.74 2.77 -11.49
N THR A 150 3.01 2.46 -11.24
CA THR A 150 4.12 2.87 -12.10
C THR A 150 4.43 1.87 -13.22
N ILE A 151 3.72 0.74 -13.29
CA ILE A 151 3.91 -0.28 -14.33
C ILE A 151 2.99 0.04 -15.52
N PRO A 152 3.51 0.14 -16.77
CA PRO A 152 2.70 0.33 -17.99
C PRO A 152 1.72 -0.84 -18.16
N GLN A 153 0.40 -0.54 -18.28
CA GLN A 153 -0.65 -1.57 -18.21
C GLN A 153 -1.07 -2.08 -19.59
N LEU A 154 -1.05 -1.22 -20.59
CA LEU A 154 -1.74 -1.48 -21.87
C LEU A 154 -1.16 -2.66 -22.66
N LEU A 155 0.15 -2.92 -22.53
CA LEU A 155 0.82 -4.06 -23.18
C LEU A 155 1.01 -5.27 -22.27
N ILE A 156 0.47 -5.24 -21.03
CA ILE A 156 0.47 -6.43 -20.17
C ILE A 156 -0.55 -7.42 -20.71
N GLN A 157 -0.12 -8.66 -20.91
CA GLN A 157 -0.96 -9.77 -21.34
C GLN A 157 -1.63 -10.46 -20.14
N ARG A 158 -0.84 -10.65 -19.06
CA ARG A 158 -1.28 -11.31 -17.85
C ARG A 158 -0.44 -10.91 -16.65
N VAL A 159 -0.92 -11.22 -15.46
CA VAL A 159 -0.18 -11.10 -14.21
C VAL A 159 -0.02 -12.49 -13.60
N ASP A 160 1.22 -12.92 -13.41
CA ASP A 160 1.55 -14.18 -12.77
C ASP A 160 1.83 -13.92 -11.28
N VAL A 161 1.07 -14.55 -10.40
CA VAL A 161 1.25 -14.47 -8.94
C VAL A 161 1.78 -15.79 -8.42
N VAL A 162 3.08 -15.83 -8.15
CA VAL A 162 3.75 -16.98 -7.53
C VAL A 162 3.50 -16.92 -6.03
N THR A 163 2.75 -17.88 -5.48
CA THR A 163 2.31 -17.89 -4.08
C THR A 163 3.16 -18.80 -3.18
N GLY A 164 4.41 -18.96 -3.48
CA GLY A 164 5.40 -19.71 -2.68
C GLY A 164 6.75 -19.03 -2.74
N GLY A 165 7.68 -19.44 -1.91
CA GLY A 165 9.03 -18.92 -1.89
C GLY A 165 9.70 -18.97 -3.26
N ALA A 166 10.21 -17.83 -3.70
CA ALA A 166 10.83 -17.67 -5.02
C ALA A 166 12.24 -17.03 -4.95
N SER A 167 12.82 -16.90 -3.76
CA SER A 167 14.13 -16.27 -3.58
C SER A 167 15.27 -17.05 -4.21
N ALA A 168 15.18 -18.40 -4.28
CA ALA A 168 16.18 -19.21 -4.97
C ALA A 168 16.25 -18.91 -6.48
N VAL A 169 15.11 -18.51 -7.09
CA VAL A 169 15.01 -18.17 -8.51
C VAL A 169 15.30 -16.69 -8.78
N TYR A 170 14.71 -15.78 -8.00
CA TYR A 170 14.72 -14.34 -8.26
C TYR A 170 15.53 -13.49 -7.29
N GLY A 171 16.12 -14.10 -6.25
CA GLY A 171 16.88 -13.40 -5.21
C GLY A 171 15.98 -12.83 -4.09
N SER A 172 16.49 -11.88 -3.33
CA SER A 172 15.81 -11.24 -2.18
C SER A 172 14.42 -10.69 -2.50
N ASP A 173 13.61 -10.54 -1.46
CA ASP A 173 12.28 -9.91 -1.42
C ASP A 173 11.15 -10.81 -1.91
N ALA A 174 11.45 -12.00 -2.45
CA ALA A 174 10.47 -12.99 -2.88
C ALA A 174 10.11 -14.00 -1.75
N VAL A 175 9.92 -13.52 -0.52
CA VAL A 175 9.63 -14.37 0.65
C VAL A 175 8.21 -14.89 0.65
N SER A 176 7.22 -14.02 0.41
CA SER A 176 5.83 -14.43 0.23
C SER A 176 5.53 -14.89 -1.20
N GLY A 177 6.42 -14.57 -2.13
CA GLY A 177 6.30 -14.88 -3.53
C GLY A 177 6.71 -13.74 -4.45
N ALA A 178 6.31 -13.84 -5.73
CA ALA A 178 6.57 -12.82 -6.73
C ALA A 178 5.31 -12.49 -7.52
N VAL A 179 5.20 -11.25 -7.98
CA VAL A 179 4.14 -10.77 -8.87
C VAL A 179 4.80 -10.27 -10.15
N ASN A 180 4.61 -10.98 -11.25
CA ASN A 180 5.21 -10.65 -12.53
C ASN A 180 4.16 -10.15 -13.53
N PHE A 181 4.35 -8.95 -14.02
CA PHE A 181 3.56 -8.33 -15.08
C PHE A 181 4.17 -8.71 -16.41
N VAL A 182 3.55 -9.67 -17.12
CA VAL A 182 4.07 -10.27 -18.34
C VAL A 182 3.60 -9.49 -19.56
N LEU A 183 4.53 -9.05 -20.39
CA LEU A 183 4.27 -8.29 -21.62
C LEU A 183 3.81 -9.19 -22.78
N ASP A 184 2.92 -8.66 -23.61
CA ASP A 184 2.59 -9.19 -24.93
C ASP A 184 3.67 -8.74 -25.94
N LYS A 185 4.81 -9.45 -25.94
CA LYS A 185 5.99 -9.08 -26.74
C LYS A 185 5.81 -9.27 -28.25
N LYS A 186 4.82 -10.08 -28.66
CA LYS A 186 4.52 -10.38 -30.06
C LYS A 186 3.28 -9.64 -30.56
N PHE A 187 2.78 -8.65 -29.82
CA PHE A 187 1.62 -7.88 -30.24
C PHE A 187 1.89 -7.15 -31.55
N GLU A 188 1.02 -7.34 -32.53
CA GLU A 188 1.03 -6.63 -33.81
C GLU A 188 -0.26 -5.85 -33.99
N GLY A 189 -0.17 -4.74 -34.72
CA GLY A 189 -1.26 -3.84 -34.98
C GLY A 189 -1.36 -2.70 -33.96
N VAL A 190 -2.54 -2.10 -33.84
CA VAL A 190 -2.82 -0.98 -32.94
C VAL A 190 -4.00 -1.33 -32.04
N LYS A 191 -3.87 -1.11 -30.74
CA LYS A 191 -5.00 -1.23 -29.81
C LYS A 191 -5.11 0.04 -28.96
N GLY A 192 -6.33 0.32 -28.50
CA GLY A 192 -6.55 1.48 -27.65
C GLY A 192 -7.74 1.31 -26.73
N VAL A 193 -7.81 2.19 -25.75
CA VAL A 193 -8.89 2.30 -24.78
C VAL A 193 -9.24 3.76 -24.52
N ALA A 194 -10.54 4.07 -24.46
CA ALA A 194 -11.05 5.32 -23.94
C ALA A 194 -12.28 5.04 -23.08
N GLN A 195 -12.23 5.43 -21.80
CA GLN A 195 -13.32 5.15 -20.87
C GLN A 195 -13.51 6.28 -19.87
N ARG A 196 -14.69 6.34 -19.31
CA ARG A 196 -15.06 7.26 -18.23
C ARG A 196 -15.94 6.54 -17.20
N GLY A 197 -15.69 6.83 -15.94
CA GLY A 197 -16.45 6.28 -14.82
C GLY A 197 -16.86 7.34 -13.82
N VAL A 198 -17.92 7.04 -13.05
CA VAL A 198 -18.44 7.87 -11.97
C VAL A 198 -19.19 7.01 -10.97
N SER A 199 -19.19 7.38 -9.68
CA SER A 199 -20.07 6.73 -8.71
C SER A 199 -21.55 7.15 -8.93
N THR A 200 -22.50 6.32 -8.52
CA THR A 200 -23.93 6.68 -8.59
C THR A 200 -24.32 7.85 -7.67
N ARG A 201 -23.35 8.37 -6.89
CA ARG A 201 -23.50 9.58 -6.06
C ARG A 201 -22.93 10.83 -6.71
N GLY A 202 -22.43 10.73 -7.96
CA GLY A 202 -21.90 11.84 -8.75
C GLY A 202 -20.46 12.25 -8.40
N ASP A 203 -19.76 11.44 -7.61
CA ASP A 203 -18.34 11.62 -7.27
C ASP A 203 -17.46 10.48 -7.83
N LEU A 204 -16.17 10.41 -7.47
CA LEU A 204 -15.18 9.44 -7.98
C LEU A 204 -15.10 9.47 -9.51
N GLY A 205 -15.28 10.66 -10.10
CA GLY A 205 -15.08 10.83 -11.54
C GLY A 205 -13.72 10.30 -11.94
N ASN A 206 -13.66 9.45 -12.98
CA ASN A 206 -12.41 8.93 -13.49
C ASN A 206 -12.44 8.79 -15.00
N TYR A 207 -11.26 8.79 -15.60
CA TYR A 207 -11.09 8.43 -17.02
C TYR A 207 -9.77 7.69 -17.23
N ARG A 208 -9.74 6.86 -18.26
CA ARG A 208 -8.55 6.20 -18.79
C ARG A 208 -8.54 6.34 -20.31
N ILE A 209 -7.41 6.77 -20.86
CA ILE A 209 -7.18 6.84 -22.29
C ILE A 209 -5.78 6.30 -22.59
N GLY A 210 -5.67 5.47 -23.59
CA GLY A 210 -4.38 4.90 -23.96
C GLY A 210 -4.40 4.31 -25.36
N ILE A 211 -3.21 4.24 -25.95
CA ILE A 211 -2.95 3.61 -27.24
C ILE A 211 -1.65 2.83 -27.16
N ALA A 212 -1.63 1.70 -27.83
CA ALA A 212 -0.43 0.88 -28.01
C ALA A 212 -0.36 0.36 -29.45
N GLY A 213 0.86 0.19 -29.95
CA GLY A 213 1.12 -0.37 -31.27
C GLY A 213 2.29 -1.33 -31.26
N GLY A 214 2.25 -2.29 -32.17
CA GLY A 214 3.31 -3.23 -32.44
C GLY A 214 3.45 -3.46 -33.95
N LEU A 215 4.69 -3.61 -34.41
CA LEU A 215 5.01 -3.77 -35.81
C LEU A 215 6.26 -4.62 -35.96
N SER A 216 6.16 -5.67 -36.81
CA SER A 216 7.33 -6.39 -37.34
C SER A 216 7.90 -5.66 -38.55
N PHE A 217 9.21 -5.74 -38.76
CA PHE A 217 9.93 -5.10 -39.85
C PHE A 217 11.16 -5.92 -40.25
N ALA A 218 11.77 -5.56 -41.38
CA ALA A 218 12.96 -6.24 -41.93
C ALA A 218 12.76 -7.76 -42.18
N GLY A 219 11.57 -8.17 -42.69
CA GLY A 219 11.24 -9.59 -42.93
C GLY A 219 11.14 -10.37 -41.61
N ASP A 220 10.43 -9.84 -40.62
CA ASP A 220 10.17 -10.35 -39.26
C ASP A 220 11.40 -10.49 -38.36
N ARG A 221 12.57 -10.02 -38.80
CA ARG A 221 13.79 -9.97 -37.98
C ARG A 221 13.75 -8.88 -36.92
N GLY A 222 12.94 -7.85 -37.11
CA GLY A 222 12.77 -6.76 -36.19
C GLY A 222 11.35 -6.66 -35.69
N HIS A 223 11.16 -6.31 -34.39
CA HIS A 223 9.86 -6.03 -33.82
C HIS A 223 9.92 -4.82 -32.90
N VAL A 224 8.98 -3.88 -33.06
CA VAL A 224 8.85 -2.70 -32.21
C VAL A 224 7.49 -2.67 -31.51
N LEU A 225 7.50 -2.32 -30.24
CA LEU A 225 6.30 -2.08 -29.43
C LEU A 225 6.37 -0.68 -28.81
N ALA A 226 5.22 0.01 -28.75
CA ALA A 226 5.12 1.27 -28.03
C ALA A 226 3.73 1.42 -27.40
N SER A 227 3.64 2.07 -26.23
CA SER A 227 2.38 2.45 -25.65
C SER A 227 2.47 3.75 -24.86
N ILE A 228 1.35 4.47 -24.80
CA ILE A 228 1.15 5.60 -23.91
C ILE A 228 -0.24 5.53 -23.30
N GLU A 229 -0.33 5.81 -22.00
CA GLU A 229 -1.58 5.73 -21.27
C GLU A 229 -1.66 6.83 -20.20
N ARG A 230 -2.86 7.36 -19.98
CA ARG A 230 -3.19 8.26 -18.89
C ARG A 230 -4.45 7.80 -18.19
N PHE A 231 -4.36 7.73 -16.87
CA PHE A 231 -5.50 7.49 -15.96
C PHE A 231 -5.60 8.63 -14.96
N GLN A 232 -6.83 9.02 -14.62
CA GLN A 232 -7.12 9.97 -13.55
C GLN A 232 -8.36 9.54 -12.79
N SER A 233 -8.32 9.69 -11.46
CA SER A 233 -9.46 9.54 -10.55
C SER A 233 -9.48 10.73 -9.59
N ASP A 234 -10.67 11.33 -9.40
CA ASP A 234 -10.87 12.51 -8.56
C ASP A 234 -10.95 12.16 -7.06
N GLY A 235 -11.00 10.85 -6.74
CA GLY A 235 -11.15 10.36 -5.37
C GLY A 235 -12.52 10.66 -4.75
N ILE A 236 -12.63 10.46 -3.44
CA ILE A 236 -13.85 10.73 -2.66
C ILE A 236 -13.49 11.46 -1.38
N LYS A 237 -14.18 12.56 -1.06
CA LYS A 237 -14.08 13.20 0.26
C LYS A 237 -14.82 12.37 1.30
N ARG A 238 -14.33 12.33 2.54
CA ARG A 238 -14.94 11.59 3.64
C ARG A 238 -16.39 12.01 3.89
N SER A 239 -16.69 13.30 3.85
CA SER A 239 -18.02 13.85 4.03
C SER A 239 -19.05 13.34 3.01
N ALA A 240 -18.62 12.85 1.85
CA ALA A 240 -19.52 12.29 0.83
C ALA A 240 -20.02 10.87 1.15
N ARG A 241 -19.50 10.22 2.18
CA ARG A 241 -19.84 8.84 2.60
C ARG A 241 -20.11 8.73 4.09
N ILE A 242 -20.72 9.73 4.68
CA ILE A 242 -21.17 9.65 6.07
C ILE A 242 -22.37 8.71 6.13
N TYR A 243 -22.25 7.61 6.86
CA TYR A 243 -23.32 6.67 7.12
C TYR A 243 -24.06 7.10 8.38
N GLY A 244 -25.17 7.84 8.18
CA GLY A 244 -25.92 8.50 9.25
C GLY A 244 -25.17 9.73 9.74
N ASP A 245 -25.85 10.84 9.80
CA ASP A 245 -25.33 12.08 10.37
C ASP A 245 -24.86 11.74 11.78
N ASP A 246 -23.57 11.68 12.07
CA ASP A 246 -23.00 11.51 13.40
C ASP A 246 -22.72 10.10 13.95
N ALA A 247 -22.67 9.03 13.15
CA ALA A 247 -22.27 7.72 13.68
C ALA A 247 -20.75 7.62 13.86
N TYR A 248 -20.28 7.70 15.10
CA TYR A 248 -18.84 7.54 15.43
C TYR A 248 -18.62 6.39 16.39
N ALA A 249 -17.45 5.75 16.26
CA ALA A 249 -17.01 4.76 17.22
C ALA A 249 -16.69 5.43 18.55
N ALA A 250 -17.31 5.00 19.61
CA ALA A 250 -17.01 5.42 20.95
C ALA A 250 -16.75 4.24 21.85
N VAL A 251 -15.88 4.43 22.79
CA VAL A 251 -15.62 3.46 23.85
C VAL A 251 -16.56 3.74 24.98
N GLY A 252 -17.38 2.76 25.34
CA GLY A 252 -18.17 2.84 26.54
C GLY A 252 -17.39 2.32 27.75
N SER A 253 -17.10 3.14 28.72
CA SER A 253 -17.12 2.76 30.11
C SER A 253 -18.12 3.68 30.79
N VAL A 254 -19.30 3.16 31.14
CA VAL A 254 -20.31 3.94 31.88
C VAL A 254 -19.75 4.18 33.27
N PRO A 255 -19.77 5.43 33.81
CA PRO A 255 -19.37 5.69 35.18
C PRO A 255 -20.09 4.76 36.15
N GLY A 256 -19.36 4.09 37.04
CA GLY A 256 -19.92 3.18 38.05
C GLY A 256 -19.99 1.71 37.67
N SER A 257 -19.59 1.29 36.44
CA SER A 257 -19.49 -0.12 36.10
C SER A 257 -18.15 -0.71 36.58
N THR A 258 -18.22 -1.84 37.31
CA THR A 258 -17.04 -2.61 37.72
C THR A 258 -16.58 -3.50 36.60
N ALA A 259 -15.34 -3.29 36.11
CA ALA A 259 -14.71 -4.22 35.18
C ALA A 259 -14.20 -5.45 35.94
N ALA A 260 -14.30 -6.63 35.29
CA ALA A 260 -13.50 -7.78 35.71
C ALA A 260 -12.01 -7.41 35.62
N PRO A 261 -11.13 -7.92 36.49
CA PRO A 261 -9.71 -7.61 36.43
C PRO A 261 -9.13 -7.83 35.02
N GLY A 262 -8.48 -6.80 34.47
CA GLY A 262 -7.89 -6.82 33.14
C GLY A 262 -8.85 -6.70 31.96
N ARG A 263 -10.15 -6.44 32.20
CA ARG A 263 -11.15 -6.28 31.12
C ARG A 263 -11.77 -4.89 31.14
N GLN A 264 -12.02 -4.33 29.95
CA GLN A 264 -12.80 -3.11 29.83
C GLN A 264 -14.24 -3.33 30.32
N ALA A 265 -14.78 -2.39 31.10
CA ALA A 265 -16.08 -2.53 31.74
C ALA A 265 -17.25 -2.57 30.76
N ASN A 266 -17.17 -1.82 29.67
CA ASN A 266 -18.22 -1.67 28.68
C ASN A 266 -17.72 -1.87 27.26
N PRO A 267 -18.59 -2.31 26.31
CA PRO A 267 -18.20 -2.53 24.93
C PRO A 267 -17.91 -1.23 24.18
N PHE A 268 -17.10 -1.34 23.15
CA PHE A 268 -17.06 -0.34 22.08
C PHE A 268 -18.40 -0.36 21.32
N ILE A 269 -19.05 0.82 21.23
CA ILE A 269 -20.33 1.03 20.58
C ILE A 269 -20.26 2.24 19.65
N PHE A 270 -21.21 2.36 18.73
CA PHE A 270 -21.44 3.60 17.99
C PHE A 270 -22.32 4.53 18.82
N LEU A 271 -21.88 5.78 18.97
CA LEU A 271 -22.64 6.85 19.61
C LEU A 271 -22.72 8.03 18.64
N PRO A 272 -23.91 8.61 18.44
CA PRO A 272 -24.06 9.82 17.64
C PRO A 272 -23.43 11.02 18.37
N ASN A 273 -23.04 12.03 17.60
CA ASN A 273 -22.55 13.33 18.12
C ASN A 273 -21.43 13.22 19.15
N LEU A 274 -20.48 12.30 18.93
CA LEU A 274 -19.31 12.12 19.80
C LEU A 274 -18.39 13.33 19.70
N ARG A 275 -17.93 13.82 20.86
CA ARG A 275 -17.02 14.96 21.02
C ARG A 275 -15.77 14.57 21.78
N PHE A 276 -14.62 15.12 21.37
CA PHE A 276 -13.38 15.08 22.15
C PHE A 276 -13.31 16.35 22.99
N THR A 277 -13.39 16.19 24.28
CA THR A 277 -13.43 17.33 25.24
C THR A 277 -12.04 17.90 25.51
N THR A 278 -10.99 17.32 24.95
CA THR A 278 -9.61 17.82 25.09
C THR A 278 -9.21 18.80 23.99
N ASN A 279 -9.98 18.92 22.94
CA ASN A 279 -9.71 19.80 21.80
C ASN A 279 -11.01 20.41 21.30
N ASP A 280 -10.93 21.52 20.59
CA ASP A 280 -12.08 22.13 19.91
C ASP A 280 -11.73 22.54 18.49
N TYR A 281 -12.75 22.57 17.65
CA TYR A 281 -12.68 23.09 16.30
C TYR A 281 -13.07 24.56 16.32
N ASN A 282 -12.15 25.45 16.06
CA ASN A 282 -12.33 26.89 15.96
C ASN A 282 -12.33 27.70 17.27
N ASN A 283 -12.85 27.19 18.40
CA ASN A 283 -12.91 27.99 19.61
C ASN A 283 -11.63 27.91 20.45
N GLY A 284 -11.14 26.71 20.71
CA GLY A 284 -9.99 26.44 21.55
C GLY A 284 -10.37 26.25 23.04
N ILE A 285 -9.79 25.22 23.66
CA ILE A 285 -10.03 24.82 25.03
C ILE A 285 -8.79 25.10 25.89
N ILE A 286 -8.97 25.59 27.06
CA ILE A 286 -7.94 25.68 28.12
C ILE A 286 -8.08 24.44 29.01
N LEU A 287 -7.16 23.50 28.91
CA LEU A 287 -7.15 22.30 29.74
C LEU A 287 -6.37 22.48 31.02
N THR A 288 -5.27 23.21 30.96
CA THR A 288 -4.41 23.46 32.12
C THR A 288 -4.12 24.96 32.24
N SER A 289 -4.16 25.48 33.48
CA SER A 289 -3.84 26.85 33.78
C SER A 289 -3.27 26.95 35.19
N THR A 290 -2.40 27.92 35.43
CA THR A 290 -1.99 28.32 36.77
C THR A 290 -3.11 29.06 37.52
N VAL A 291 -4.10 29.55 36.76
CA VAL A 291 -5.31 30.22 37.32
C VAL A 291 -6.46 29.20 37.34
N PRO A 292 -6.93 28.74 38.52
CA PRO A 292 -7.95 27.69 38.62
C PRO A 292 -9.24 28.00 37.83
N SER A 293 -9.71 29.27 37.87
CA SER A 293 -10.93 29.70 37.17
C SER A 293 -10.87 29.59 35.64
N LEU A 294 -9.68 29.56 35.06
CA LEU A 294 -9.48 29.39 33.62
C LEU A 294 -9.35 27.92 33.21
N THR A 295 -9.12 27.01 34.16
CA THR A 295 -8.98 25.57 33.83
C THR A 295 -10.33 24.98 33.40
N ASN A 296 -10.32 24.14 32.34
CA ASN A 296 -11.53 23.57 31.74
C ASN A 296 -12.52 24.62 31.21
N THR A 297 -12.01 25.66 30.57
CA THR A 297 -12.82 26.67 29.89
C THR A 297 -12.64 26.61 28.39
N ILE A 298 -13.60 27.15 27.65
CA ILE A 298 -13.58 27.27 26.20
C ILE A 298 -13.72 28.76 25.82
N PHE A 299 -12.96 29.17 24.79
CA PHE A 299 -13.09 30.52 24.26
C PHE A 299 -14.39 30.67 23.45
N LEU A 300 -14.95 31.86 23.51
CA LEU A 300 -16.07 32.33 22.67
C LEU A 300 -15.54 33.26 21.59
N PRO A 301 -16.35 33.57 20.57
CA PRO A 301 -16.02 34.64 19.64
C PRO A 301 -15.74 35.95 20.41
N GLY A 302 -14.64 36.62 20.06
CA GLY A 302 -14.17 37.82 20.83
C GLY A 302 -13.28 37.50 22.01
N GLY A 303 -12.92 36.23 22.26
CA GLY A 303 -11.90 35.81 23.22
C GLY A 303 -12.37 35.77 24.69
N ALA A 304 -13.66 35.96 24.98
CA ALA A 304 -14.22 35.68 26.30
C ALA A 304 -14.21 34.16 26.57
N VAL A 305 -14.21 33.75 27.83
CA VAL A 305 -14.21 32.33 28.22
C VAL A 305 -15.45 32.00 29.05
N ARG A 306 -15.89 30.75 28.93
CA ARG A 306 -16.86 30.11 29.83
C ARG A 306 -16.41 28.70 30.20
N PRO A 307 -16.94 28.12 31.29
CA PRO A 307 -16.72 26.70 31.55
C PRO A 307 -17.16 25.81 30.36
N ILE A 308 -16.41 24.73 30.13
CA ILE A 308 -16.77 23.74 29.13
C ILE A 308 -18.10 23.10 29.49
N GLN A 309 -19.06 23.13 28.59
CA GLN A 309 -20.30 22.38 28.70
C GLN A 309 -20.06 20.95 28.23
N ARG A 310 -19.87 20.04 29.15
CA ARG A 310 -19.67 18.64 28.88
C ARG A 310 -21.02 17.98 28.59
N GLY A 311 -21.11 17.26 27.50
CA GLY A 311 -22.24 16.37 27.23
C GLY A 311 -22.21 15.14 28.13
N THR A 312 -22.96 14.10 27.74
CA THR A 312 -22.99 12.82 28.46
C THR A 312 -21.67 12.08 28.29
N ALA A 313 -21.02 11.77 29.43
CA ALA A 313 -19.74 11.03 29.39
C ALA A 313 -19.91 9.64 28.76
N THR A 314 -19.02 9.26 27.87
CA THR A 314 -19.03 7.92 27.24
C THR A 314 -18.32 6.88 28.11
N GLY A 315 -17.58 7.31 29.11
CA GLY A 315 -16.72 6.49 29.95
C GLY A 315 -15.29 6.32 29.41
N THR A 316 -15.03 6.73 28.19
CA THR A 316 -13.64 6.93 27.74
C THR A 316 -13.20 8.33 28.14
N PRO A 317 -12.11 8.47 28.89
CA PRO A 317 -11.61 9.77 29.28
C PRO A 317 -11.45 10.70 28.06
N GLY A 318 -11.92 11.94 28.19
CA GLY A 318 -11.82 12.93 27.14
C GLY A 318 -12.84 12.80 26.00
N THR A 319 -13.87 11.94 26.14
CA THR A 319 -14.93 11.78 25.13
C THR A 319 -16.33 11.88 25.73
N ASN A 320 -17.24 12.64 25.09
CA ASN A 320 -18.63 12.81 25.48
C ASN A 320 -19.58 12.76 24.28
N VAL A 321 -20.83 12.45 24.51
CA VAL A 321 -21.91 12.63 23.54
C VAL A 321 -22.49 14.03 23.72
N GLY A 322 -22.43 14.85 22.69
CA GLY A 322 -22.86 16.25 22.73
C GLY A 322 -21.94 17.16 23.56
N GLY A 323 -22.39 18.39 23.78
CA GLY A 323 -21.62 19.42 24.47
C GLY A 323 -20.53 20.05 23.60
N ASP A 324 -19.59 20.69 24.26
CA ASP A 324 -18.42 21.30 23.64
C ASP A 324 -17.37 20.24 23.30
N GLY A 325 -16.45 20.57 22.39
CA GLY A 325 -15.32 19.76 22.05
C GLY A 325 -15.26 19.43 20.55
N LEU A 326 -14.16 18.82 20.19
CA LEU A 326 -13.85 18.52 18.80
C LEU A 326 -14.85 17.52 18.21
N TYR A 327 -15.62 17.98 17.27
CA TYR A 327 -16.30 17.14 16.29
C TYR A 327 -15.42 17.08 15.05
N ILE A 328 -15.03 15.90 14.62
CA ILE A 328 -14.17 15.75 13.45
C ILE A 328 -15.04 15.74 12.18
N PRO A 329 -15.20 16.87 11.50
CA PRO A 329 -15.86 16.88 10.20
C PRO A 329 -15.01 16.11 9.20
N GLY A 330 -15.64 15.61 8.17
CA GLY A 330 -14.99 14.79 7.15
C GLY A 330 -14.06 15.56 6.21
N PHE A 331 -13.05 16.25 6.73
CA PHE A 331 -12.04 16.94 5.90
C PHE A 331 -11.14 15.98 5.12
N ASN A 332 -10.86 14.81 5.68
CA ASN A 332 -9.98 13.85 5.05
C ASN A 332 -10.58 13.26 3.78
N GLN A 333 -9.75 12.89 2.85
CA GLN A 333 -10.17 12.10 1.70
C GLN A 333 -10.53 10.67 2.17
N LEU A 334 -11.59 10.10 1.63
CA LEU A 334 -11.94 8.70 1.82
C LEU A 334 -11.20 7.82 0.81
N ILE A 335 -11.13 8.30 -0.43
CA ILE A 335 -10.28 7.73 -1.49
C ILE A 335 -9.45 8.89 -2.05
N ALA A 336 -8.14 8.73 -2.03
CA ALA A 336 -7.24 9.77 -2.52
C ALA A 336 -7.33 9.91 -4.05
N PRO A 337 -7.36 11.14 -4.58
CA PRO A 337 -7.22 11.38 -6.02
C PRO A 337 -5.90 10.81 -6.55
N LEU A 338 -5.95 10.18 -7.71
CA LEU A 338 -4.79 9.57 -8.36
C LEU A 338 -4.72 10.00 -9.81
N THR A 339 -3.54 10.36 -10.28
CA THR A 339 -3.27 10.58 -11.71
C THR A 339 -2.02 9.79 -12.08
N THR A 340 -2.13 8.92 -13.09
CA THR A 340 -0.97 8.22 -13.67
C THR A 340 -0.79 8.59 -15.14
N THR A 341 0.45 8.64 -15.58
CA THR A 341 0.82 8.75 -16.99
C THR A 341 1.96 7.77 -17.21
N GLN A 342 1.81 6.89 -18.19
CA GLN A 342 2.72 5.78 -18.42
C GLN A 342 3.08 5.74 -19.90
N GLY A 343 4.34 5.48 -20.19
CA GLY A 343 4.85 5.23 -21.53
C GLY A 343 5.78 4.02 -21.52
N PHE A 344 5.74 3.24 -22.57
CA PHE A 344 6.59 2.06 -22.75
C PHE A 344 7.02 1.96 -24.21
N GLY A 345 8.24 1.47 -24.43
CA GLY A 345 8.77 1.12 -25.74
C GLY A 345 9.70 -0.08 -25.67
N ARG A 346 9.65 -0.93 -26.67
CA ARG A 346 10.57 -2.07 -26.86
C ARG A 346 10.94 -2.20 -28.33
N LEU A 347 12.21 -2.45 -28.58
CA LEU A 347 12.76 -2.86 -29.86
C LEU A 347 13.48 -4.19 -29.66
N SER A 348 13.20 -5.18 -30.49
CA SER A 348 13.99 -6.39 -30.59
C SER A 348 14.41 -6.61 -32.06
N TYR A 349 15.57 -7.20 -32.25
CA TYR A 349 16.12 -7.47 -33.58
C TYR A 349 16.96 -8.74 -33.57
N ASP A 350 16.66 -9.64 -34.51
CA ASP A 350 17.44 -10.85 -34.73
C ASP A 350 18.68 -10.50 -35.57
N LEU A 351 19.82 -10.39 -34.86
CA LEU A 351 21.13 -10.12 -35.48
C LEU A 351 21.56 -11.30 -36.38
N SER A 352 21.20 -12.52 -35.97
CA SER A 352 21.30 -13.74 -36.73
C SER A 352 20.20 -14.71 -36.32
N ASP A 353 20.07 -15.86 -36.94
CA ASP A 353 19.10 -16.92 -36.57
C ASP A 353 19.29 -17.42 -35.12
N ALA A 354 20.47 -17.23 -34.56
CA ALA A 354 20.83 -17.66 -33.20
C ALA A 354 20.93 -16.54 -32.21
N LEU A 355 21.01 -15.26 -32.62
CA LEU A 355 21.29 -14.12 -31.71
C LEU A 355 20.26 -13.01 -31.89
N THR A 356 19.50 -12.77 -30.82
CA THR A 356 18.54 -11.66 -30.73
C THR A 356 19.06 -10.59 -29.77
N ALA A 357 18.98 -9.34 -30.17
CA ALA A 357 19.22 -8.18 -29.31
C ALA A 357 17.90 -7.49 -28.99
N HIS A 358 17.76 -6.97 -27.76
CA HIS A 358 16.60 -6.17 -27.42
C HIS A 358 16.97 -4.97 -26.53
N VAL A 359 16.15 -3.93 -26.62
CA VAL A 359 16.14 -2.81 -25.69
C VAL A 359 14.70 -2.45 -25.39
N GLN A 360 14.41 -2.18 -24.12
CA GLN A 360 13.09 -1.71 -23.70
C GLN A 360 13.21 -0.63 -22.63
N GLY A 361 12.21 0.24 -22.58
CA GLY A 361 12.15 1.27 -21.58
C GLY A 361 10.73 1.60 -21.17
N SER A 362 10.54 1.92 -19.91
CA SER A 362 9.29 2.48 -19.39
C SER A 362 9.55 3.79 -18.64
N TYR A 363 8.61 4.70 -18.77
CA TYR A 363 8.50 5.90 -17.96
C TYR A 363 7.11 6.00 -17.39
N SER A 364 7.02 6.29 -16.10
CA SER A 364 5.73 6.49 -15.46
C SER A 364 5.80 7.63 -14.45
N ARG A 365 4.67 8.32 -14.33
CA ARG A 365 4.43 9.36 -13.34
C ARG A 365 3.13 9.06 -12.63
N SER A 366 3.20 8.88 -11.30
CA SER A 366 2.06 8.71 -10.40
C SER A 366 1.97 9.92 -9.48
N VAL A 367 0.81 10.56 -9.39
CA VAL A 367 0.57 11.75 -8.57
C VAL A 367 -0.68 11.55 -7.75
N THR A 368 -0.52 11.64 -6.43
CA THR A 368 -1.62 11.66 -5.47
C THR A 368 -1.69 13.03 -4.81
N ARG A 369 -2.91 13.56 -4.66
CA ARG A 369 -3.20 14.78 -3.91
C ARG A 369 -4.31 14.47 -2.93
N TYR A 370 -4.15 14.86 -1.69
CA TYR A 370 -5.18 14.62 -0.68
C TYR A 370 -5.11 15.66 0.42
N ASP A 371 -6.23 15.84 1.06
CA ASP A 371 -6.37 16.71 2.20
C ASP A 371 -6.32 15.87 3.48
N THR A 372 -5.60 16.36 4.48
CA THR A 372 -5.56 15.77 5.81
C THR A 372 -6.34 16.61 6.80
N GLN A 373 -6.13 16.42 8.12
CA GLN A 373 -6.77 17.21 9.16
C GLN A 373 -6.49 18.74 9.00
N ALA A 374 -7.22 19.56 9.72
CA ALA A 374 -6.94 21.01 9.78
C ALA A 374 -5.62 21.33 10.52
N GLN A 375 -5.11 22.53 10.30
CA GLN A 375 -4.01 23.10 11.08
C GLN A 375 -4.38 23.12 12.57
N SER A 376 -3.40 23.04 13.48
CA SER A 376 -3.69 22.96 14.90
C SER A 376 -2.68 23.70 15.78
N VAL A 377 -3.19 24.20 16.89
CA VAL A 377 -2.44 24.76 18.04
C VAL A 377 -2.77 23.88 19.24
N LEU A 378 -1.89 22.93 19.57
CA LEU A 378 -2.14 21.93 20.59
C LEU A 378 -1.09 21.99 21.70
N GLY A 379 -1.52 22.42 22.91
CA GLY A 379 -0.67 22.44 24.11
C GLY A 379 0.30 23.62 24.19
N PHE A 380 0.22 24.59 23.30
CA PHE A 380 1.01 25.81 23.39
C PHE A 380 0.58 26.61 24.63
N ARG A 381 1.58 27.15 25.33
CA ARG A 381 1.38 27.94 26.55
C ARG A 381 1.31 29.42 26.22
N PHE A 382 0.31 30.08 26.78
CA PHE A 382 0.09 31.52 26.69
C PHE A 382 0.31 32.14 28.06
N PHE A 383 0.84 33.35 28.07
CA PHE A 383 1.27 34.04 29.29
C PHE A 383 0.42 35.27 29.52
N SER A 384 0.34 35.68 30.77
CA SER A 384 -0.21 36.97 31.17
C SER A 384 0.41 38.11 30.36
N GLY A 385 -0.39 39.12 30.00
CA GLY A 385 0.05 40.25 29.17
C GLY A 385 0.04 39.97 27.69
N ASN A 386 -0.45 38.79 27.19
CA ASN A 386 -0.65 38.57 25.79
C ASN A 386 -1.69 39.61 25.23
N ALA A 387 -1.29 40.32 24.17
CA ALA A 387 -2.02 41.49 23.67
C ALA A 387 -3.41 41.17 23.07
N PHE A 388 -3.68 39.91 22.74
CA PHE A 388 -4.96 39.45 22.25
C PHE A 388 -5.91 38.92 23.30
N LEU A 389 -5.46 38.82 24.57
CA LEU A 389 -6.33 38.36 25.64
C LEU A 389 -7.48 39.34 25.89
N ASN A 390 -8.68 38.80 26.03
CA ASN A 390 -9.85 39.55 26.48
C ASN A 390 -9.56 40.17 27.85
N PRO A 391 -9.90 41.44 28.06
CA PRO A 391 -9.64 42.13 29.35
C PRO A 391 -10.14 41.36 30.56
N ALA A 392 -11.31 40.69 30.49
CA ALA A 392 -11.88 39.89 31.56
C ALA A 392 -11.08 38.61 31.88
N VAL A 393 -10.39 38.06 30.88
CA VAL A 393 -9.45 36.92 31.08
C VAL A 393 -8.14 37.44 31.66
N GLN A 394 -7.61 38.52 31.12
CA GLN A 394 -6.38 39.15 31.62
C GLN A 394 -6.50 39.60 33.09
N ALA A 395 -7.66 40.12 33.48
CA ALA A 395 -7.92 40.56 34.86
C ALA A 395 -7.86 39.42 35.90
N GLN A 396 -8.01 38.17 35.49
CA GLN A 396 -7.89 36.98 36.32
C GLN A 396 -6.45 36.49 36.48
N MET A 397 -5.51 36.99 35.69
CA MET A 397 -4.14 36.53 35.63
C MET A 397 -3.16 37.46 36.32
N GLY A 398 -2.35 36.92 37.21
CA GLY A 398 -1.18 37.62 37.74
C GLY A 398 -0.01 37.64 36.72
N PRO A 399 1.07 38.36 37.00
CA PRO A 399 2.18 38.59 36.07
C PRO A 399 2.86 37.32 35.57
N ASN A 400 2.89 36.27 36.38
CA ASN A 400 3.55 35.00 36.06
C ASN A 400 2.59 33.90 35.62
N ASP A 401 1.31 34.21 35.49
CA ASP A 401 0.31 33.21 35.13
C ASP A 401 0.33 32.83 33.67
N SER A 402 -0.11 31.61 33.44
CA SER A 402 -0.15 31.03 32.12
C SER A 402 -1.21 29.93 31.98
N PHE A 403 -1.60 29.65 30.73
CA PHE A 403 -2.49 28.55 30.40
C PHE A 403 -2.10 27.90 29.06
N THR A 404 -2.61 26.69 28.81
CA THR A 404 -2.40 25.99 27.53
C THR A 404 -3.68 25.98 26.71
N VAL A 405 -3.54 26.11 25.39
CA VAL A 405 -4.64 26.05 24.41
C VAL A 405 -4.57 24.82 23.56
N PHE A 406 -5.73 24.19 23.31
CA PHE A 406 -5.91 23.05 22.43
C PHE A 406 -7.01 23.39 21.41
N ARG A 407 -6.59 23.64 20.16
CA ARG A 407 -7.46 24.12 19.10
C ARG A 407 -7.06 23.54 17.73
N PHE A 408 -8.05 23.15 16.91
CA PHE A 408 -7.90 23.00 15.45
C PHE A 408 -8.44 24.27 14.76
N ILE A 409 -7.76 24.72 13.72
CA ILE A 409 -8.13 25.92 12.96
C ILE A 409 -8.95 25.47 11.75
N GLY A 410 -10.20 25.09 11.98
CA GLY A 410 -11.07 24.51 10.98
C GLY A 410 -11.54 25.48 9.90
N GLU A 411 -11.63 26.76 10.24
CA GLU A 411 -12.02 27.83 9.31
C GLU A 411 -11.06 27.99 8.12
N GLN A 412 -9.81 27.51 8.28
CA GLN A 412 -8.78 27.60 7.24
C GLN A 412 -8.75 26.35 6.33
N GLY A 413 -9.65 25.41 6.59
CA GLY A 413 -9.72 24.15 5.82
C GLY A 413 -8.61 23.15 6.15
N PRO A 414 -8.52 22.10 5.34
CA PRO A 414 -7.58 21.00 5.55
C PRO A 414 -6.16 21.35 5.11
N ILE A 415 -5.20 20.54 5.59
CA ILE A 415 -3.80 20.58 5.16
C ILE A 415 -3.66 19.90 3.79
N PRO A 416 -3.31 20.63 2.72
CA PRO A 416 -3.12 20.02 1.41
C PRO A 416 -1.78 19.28 1.33
N THR A 417 -1.84 18.06 0.83
CA THR A 417 -0.68 17.19 0.64
C THR A 417 -0.58 16.76 -0.82
N ARG A 418 0.62 16.74 -1.35
CA ARG A 418 0.92 16.25 -2.69
C ARG A 418 2.12 15.32 -2.68
N GLU A 419 1.95 14.14 -3.26
CA GLU A 419 3.03 13.22 -3.55
C GLU A 419 3.10 12.92 -5.04
N ALA A 420 4.30 12.89 -5.60
CA ALA A 420 4.53 12.63 -7.00
C ALA A 420 5.75 11.73 -7.18
N THR A 421 5.55 10.57 -7.76
CA THR A 421 6.58 9.61 -8.11
C THR A 421 6.80 9.61 -9.61
N ASN A 422 8.04 9.80 -10.05
CA ASN A 422 8.46 9.54 -11.42
C ASN A 422 9.38 8.32 -11.38
N ALA A 423 9.07 7.31 -12.18
CA ALA A 423 9.88 6.09 -12.29
C ALA A 423 10.21 5.82 -13.75
N TYR A 424 11.42 5.38 -14.01
CA TYR A 424 11.83 4.83 -15.30
C TYR A 424 12.67 3.58 -15.10
N LEU A 425 12.54 2.69 -16.06
CA LEU A 425 13.26 1.45 -16.16
C LEU A 425 13.76 1.32 -17.61
N ILE A 426 15.02 1.06 -17.80
CA ILE A 426 15.63 0.77 -19.10
C ILE A 426 16.34 -0.56 -18.96
N ASN A 427 16.07 -1.48 -19.89
CA ASN A 427 16.73 -2.77 -19.97
C ASN A 427 17.20 -3.00 -21.40
N GLY A 428 18.38 -3.54 -21.54
CA GLY A 428 18.92 -4.01 -22.80
C GLY A 428 19.60 -5.35 -22.62
N GLY A 429 19.42 -6.24 -23.58
CA GLY A 429 19.96 -7.59 -23.48
C GLY A 429 20.19 -8.28 -24.80
N LEU A 430 20.93 -9.37 -24.69
CA LEU A 430 21.23 -10.31 -25.76
C LEU A 430 20.70 -11.69 -25.38
N GLU A 431 20.08 -12.37 -26.31
CA GLU A 431 19.64 -13.76 -26.20
C GLU A 431 20.31 -14.58 -27.32
N TRP A 432 21.10 -15.58 -26.94
CA TRP A 432 21.87 -16.38 -27.82
C TRP A 432 21.49 -17.88 -27.72
N ASN A 433 20.98 -18.46 -28.79
CA ASN A 433 20.66 -19.88 -28.90
C ASN A 433 21.85 -20.59 -29.54
N LEU A 434 22.62 -21.37 -28.77
CA LEU A 434 23.84 -22.03 -29.18
C LEU A 434 23.83 -23.50 -28.80
N GLY A 435 23.71 -24.40 -29.77
CA GLY A 435 23.86 -25.85 -29.58
C GLY A 435 22.92 -26.46 -28.55
N GLY A 436 21.64 -25.99 -28.51
CA GLY A 436 20.65 -26.40 -27.50
C GLY A 436 20.69 -25.61 -26.19
N TRP A 437 21.61 -24.65 -26.04
CA TRP A 437 21.67 -23.71 -24.91
C TRP A 437 21.09 -22.37 -25.31
N ASN A 438 20.25 -21.81 -24.41
CA ASN A 438 19.80 -20.42 -24.47
C ASN A 438 20.58 -19.62 -23.44
N ILE A 439 21.40 -18.67 -23.91
CA ILE A 439 22.25 -17.82 -23.08
C ILE A 439 21.69 -16.42 -23.14
N THR A 440 21.44 -15.80 -21.97
CA THR A 440 20.95 -14.43 -21.88
C THR A 440 21.90 -13.56 -21.09
N ALA A 441 22.11 -12.34 -21.54
CA ALA A 441 22.87 -11.31 -20.85
C ALA A 441 22.06 -10.01 -20.85
N ASP A 442 21.62 -9.58 -19.68
CA ASP A 442 20.74 -8.43 -19.50
C ASP A 442 21.35 -7.40 -18.58
N TYR A 443 21.27 -6.12 -18.95
CA TYR A 443 21.54 -5.00 -18.09
C TYR A 443 20.30 -4.15 -17.92
N THR A 444 19.99 -3.83 -16.66
CA THR A 444 18.84 -3.02 -16.29
C THR A 444 19.29 -1.82 -15.45
N HIS A 445 18.89 -0.63 -15.86
CA HIS A 445 18.97 0.59 -15.07
C HIS A 445 17.58 1.07 -14.70
N GLY A 446 17.31 1.17 -13.40
CA GLY A 446 16.05 1.64 -12.88
C GLY A 446 16.21 2.79 -11.90
N ARG A 447 15.34 3.81 -11.99
CA ARG A 447 15.37 4.95 -11.07
C ARG A 447 13.96 5.43 -10.78
N SER A 448 13.67 5.64 -9.50
CA SER A 448 12.46 6.33 -9.04
C SER A 448 12.80 7.60 -8.26
N VAL A 449 11.99 8.62 -8.42
CA VAL A 449 12.09 9.88 -7.66
C VAL A 449 10.70 10.23 -7.14
N THR A 450 10.53 10.10 -5.83
CA THR A 450 9.31 10.51 -5.12
C THR A 450 9.54 11.85 -4.46
N LYS A 451 8.64 12.80 -4.72
CA LYS A 451 8.62 14.13 -4.13
C LYS A 451 7.34 14.32 -3.34
N PHE A 452 7.49 14.65 -2.08
CA PHE A 452 6.41 14.98 -1.15
C PHE A 452 6.41 16.47 -0.83
N ALA A 453 5.22 17.04 -0.67
CA ALA A 453 5.02 18.41 -0.20
C ALA A 453 3.71 18.51 0.58
N GLN A 454 3.79 19.06 1.79
CA GLN A 454 2.63 19.32 2.65
C GLN A 454 2.73 20.72 3.25
N THR A 455 1.72 21.56 3.01
CA THR A 455 1.66 22.91 3.57
C THR A 455 1.14 22.87 4.99
N GLN A 456 1.97 23.25 5.95
CA GLN A 456 1.62 23.15 7.36
C GLN A 456 2.35 24.20 8.21
N ILE A 457 1.93 24.33 9.46
CA ILE A 457 2.52 25.26 10.41
C ILE A 457 4.01 24.93 10.66
N GLU A 458 4.87 25.94 10.58
CA GLU A 458 6.24 25.92 11.12
C GLU A 458 6.20 26.31 12.60
N ILE A 459 6.61 25.39 13.48
CA ILE A 459 6.52 25.56 14.93
C ILE A 459 7.26 26.80 15.45
N PRO A 460 8.51 27.12 15.02
CA PRO A 460 9.18 28.33 15.49
C PRO A 460 8.42 29.62 15.13
N LYS A 461 7.89 29.71 13.91
CA LYS A 461 7.10 30.85 13.47
C LYS A 461 5.80 30.97 14.25
N LEU A 462 5.10 29.83 14.46
CA LEU A 462 3.89 29.83 15.28
C LEU A 462 4.19 30.29 16.71
N ALA A 463 5.22 29.74 17.35
CA ALA A 463 5.58 30.10 18.73
C ALA A 463 5.91 31.60 18.88
N ALA A 464 6.63 32.16 17.90
CA ALA A 464 6.90 33.59 17.84
C ALA A 464 5.61 34.42 17.74
N ALA A 465 4.70 34.01 16.83
CA ALA A 465 3.44 34.72 16.53
C ALA A 465 2.41 34.64 17.69
N LEU A 466 2.37 33.51 18.42
CA LEU A 466 1.47 33.31 19.56
C LEU A 466 1.85 34.16 20.79
N ASP A 467 3.13 34.50 20.96
CA ASP A 467 3.62 35.30 22.06
C ASP A 467 3.55 36.81 21.71
N ALA A 468 2.33 37.29 21.56
CA ALA A 468 2.00 38.66 21.17
C ALA A 468 1.96 39.60 22.42
N VAL A 469 2.63 40.76 22.33
CA VAL A 469 2.67 41.75 23.35
C VAL A 469 2.43 43.16 22.76
N ARG A 470 2.13 44.12 23.61
CA ARG A 470 2.08 45.55 23.20
C ARG A 470 3.48 46.11 23.20
N GLY A 471 3.88 46.68 22.09
CA GLY A 471 5.14 47.39 21.89
C GLY A 471 5.10 48.78 22.53
N PRO A 472 6.25 49.52 22.54
CA PRO A 472 6.37 50.84 23.11
C PRO A 472 5.43 51.88 22.52
N ASN A 473 5.07 51.74 21.25
CA ASN A 473 4.14 52.60 20.52
C ASN A 473 2.68 52.14 20.60
N GLY A 474 2.36 51.12 21.44
CA GLY A 474 1.03 50.58 21.63
C GLY A 474 0.62 49.56 20.57
N SER A 475 1.40 49.35 19.49
CA SER A 475 1.12 48.33 18.48
C SER A 475 1.31 46.91 19.06
N ILE A 476 0.55 45.96 18.54
CA ILE A 476 0.72 44.54 18.89
C ILE A 476 1.87 43.99 18.08
N VAL A 477 2.88 43.41 18.78
CA VAL A 477 4.09 42.85 18.17
C VAL A 477 4.40 41.47 18.74
N CYS A 478 5.19 40.65 18.05
CA CYS A 478 5.72 39.42 18.63
C CYS A 478 6.74 39.79 19.72
N ARG A 479 6.63 39.22 20.92
CA ARG A 479 7.54 39.54 22.04
C ARG A 479 9.02 39.35 21.67
N VAL A 480 9.33 38.29 20.91
CA VAL A 480 10.70 37.96 20.49
C VAL A 480 11.37 39.09 19.69
N THR A 481 10.61 39.89 18.96
CA THR A 481 11.19 41.02 18.21
C THR A 481 11.64 42.18 19.10
N LEU A 482 11.11 42.27 20.33
CA LEU A 482 11.53 43.24 21.36
C LEU A 482 12.67 42.68 22.22
N THR A 483 12.60 41.41 22.63
CA THR A 483 13.57 40.81 23.55
C THR A 483 14.84 40.32 22.87
N ASN A 484 14.75 39.97 21.60
CA ASN A 484 15.85 39.46 20.75
C ASN A 484 15.78 40.11 19.36
N PRO A 485 16.07 41.40 19.23
CA PRO A 485 15.99 42.14 17.97
C PRO A 485 16.79 41.41 16.86
N GLY A 486 16.18 41.26 15.70
CA GLY A 486 16.78 40.55 14.56
C GLY A 486 16.40 39.08 14.44
N LEU A 487 15.89 38.45 15.51
CA LEU A 487 15.27 37.11 15.39
C LEU A 487 13.83 37.24 14.90
N TYR A 488 13.42 36.31 14.03
CA TYR A 488 12.08 36.26 13.43
C TYR A 488 11.65 37.59 12.77
N PRO A 489 12.46 38.14 11.84
CA PRO A 489 12.07 39.37 11.14
C PRO A 489 10.78 39.14 10.36
N GLY A 490 9.87 40.10 10.39
CA GLY A 490 8.55 40.00 9.75
C GLY A 490 7.54 39.12 10.50
N CYS A 491 7.79 38.81 11.78
CA CYS A 491 6.81 38.12 12.61
C CYS A 491 5.51 38.92 12.73
N VAL A 492 4.40 38.30 12.35
CA VAL A 492 3.03 38.84 12.49
C VAL A 492 2.39 38.17 13.71
N PRO A 493 1.97 38.93 14.72
CA PRO A 493 1.27 38.40 15.91
C PRO A 493 -0.02 37.68 15.51
N LEU A 494 -0.28 36.51 16.08
CA LEU A 494 -1.41 35.66 15.72
C LEU A 494 -2.40 35.54 16.87
N ASN A 495 -3.63 35.99 16.64
CA ASN A 495 -4.75 35.76 17.56
C ASN A 495 -5.33 34.36 17.33
N VAL A 496 -5.45 33.55 18.41
CA VAL A 496 -6.05 32.20 18.36
C VAL A 496 -7.15 32.01 19.42
N PHE A 497 -7.68 33.09 19.97
CA PHE A 497 -8.65 33.06 21.05
C PHE A 497 -10.07 33.22 20.50
N GLY A 498 -10.76 32.08 20.27
CA GLY A 498 -12.16 32.05 19.88
C GLY A 498 -12.35 31.92 18.34
N ALA A 499 -13.56 31.53 17.97
CA ALA A 499 -13.94 31.37 16.56
C ALA A 499 -13.81 32.69 15.78
N GLY A 500 -13.54 32.61 14.49
CA GLY A 500 -13.25 33.74 13.62
C GLY A 500 -11.80 34.21 13.67
N THR A 501 -10.92 33.54 14.44
CA THR A 501 -9.49 33.81 14.53
C THR A 501 -8.69 32.55 14.23
N PRO A 502 -7.44 32.61 13.77
CA PRO A 502 -6.76 33.80 13.22
C PRO A 502 -7.34 34.24 11.86
N ALA A 503 -7.07 35.47 11.44
CA ALA A 503 -7.32 35.87 10.08
C ALA A 503 -6.49 35.02 9.10
N THR A 504 -7.03 34.70 7.93
CA THR A 504 -6.35 33.85 6.92
C THR A 504 -4.98 34.40 6.54
N ALA A 505 -4.87 35.71 6.34
CA ALA A 505 -3.61 36.35 5.97
C ALA A 505 -2.54 36.17 7.06
N ASP A 506 -2.91 36.30 8.33
CA ASP A 506 -1.98 36.15 9.45
C ASP A 506 -1.52 34.69 9.59
N LEU A 507 -2.44 33.74 9.45
CA LEU A 507 -2.08 32.31 9.48
C LEU A 507 -1.09 31.93 8.37
N GLN A 508 -1.20 32.52 7.18
CA GLN A 508 -0.27 32.24 6.09
C GLN A 508 1.18 32.59 6.46
N THR A 509 1.41 33.55 7.36
CA THR A 509 2.76 33.97 7.77
C THR A 509 3.51 32.89 8.56
N VAL A 510 2.79 32.00 9.25
CA VAL A 510 3.37 30.90 10.03
C VAL A 510 3.38 29.56 9.27
N LEU A 511 2.85 29.51 8.07
CA LEU A 511 2.89 28.32 7.25
C LEU A 511 4.23 28.17 6.52
N GLY A 512 4.59 26.92 6.29
CA GLY A 512 5.69 26.50 5.46
C GLY A 512 5.33 25.20 4.73
N VAL A 513 6.24 24.73 3.89
CA VAL A 513 6.04 23.47 3.17
C VAL A 513 7.07 22.46 3.63
N SER A 514 6.61 21.43 4.34
CA SER A 514 7.41 20.23 4.61
C SER A 514 7.59 19.46 3.31
N ARG A 515 8.83 19.18 2.96
CA ARG A 515 9.21 18.50 1.70
C ARG A 515 10.24 17.43 1.96
N TYR A 516 10.09 16.31 1.27
CA TYR A 516 11.18 15.38 1.06
C TYR A 516 11.29 14.98 -0.40
N ARG A 517 12.48 14.51 -0.77
CA ARG A 517 12.77 13.89 -2.06
C ARG A 517 13.49 12.57 -1.79
N ALA A 518 12.85 11.47 -2.15
CA ALA A 518 13.43 10.13 -2.11
C ALA A 518 13.80 9.69 -3.52
N MET A 519 15.03 9.27 -3.72
CA MET A 519 15.52 8.73 -4.98
C MET A 519 16.10 7.35 -4.75
N ASN A 520 15.48 6.34 -5.39
CA ASN A 520 16.02 5.00 -5.47
C ASN A 520 16.65 4.79 -6.85
N THR A 521 17.81 4.17 -6.90
CA THR A 521 18.49 3.79 -8.15
C THR A 521 18.90 2.33 -8.03
N THR A 522 18.69 1.56 -9.10
CA THR A 522 19.08 0.16 -9.21
C THR A 522 19.79 -0.05 -10.54
N ASP A 523 20.99 -0.59 -10.49
CA ASP A 523 21.72 -1.13 -11.63
C ASP A 523 21.82 -2.64 -11.43
N ASP A 524 21.41 -3.43 -12.42
CA ASP A 524 21.33 -4.88 -12.33
C ASP A 524 21.85 -5.53 -13.62
N PHE A 525 22.86 -6.37 -13.51
CA PHE A 525 23.40 -7.17 -14.60
C PHE A 525 23.18 -8.64 -14.31
N VAL A 526 22.57 -9.36 -15.24
CA VAL A 526 22.28 -10.80 -15.14
C VAL A 526 22.86 -11.51 -16.36
N LEU A 527 23.64 -12.54 -16.12
CA LEU A 527 24.09 -13.51 -17.13
C LEU A 527 23.52 -14.87 -16.75
N SER A 528 22.80 -15.52 -17.68
CA SER A 528 22.30 -16.87 -17.44
C SER A 528 22.40 -17.74 -18.68
N ALA A 529 22.53 -19.05 -18.47
CA ALA A 529 22.51 -20.05 -19.50
C ALA A 529 21.55 -21.17 -19.09
N ARG A 530 20.71 -21.60 -20.02
CA ARG A 530 19.74 -22.68 -19.86
C ARG A 530 19.88 -23.67 -21.00
N GLY A 531 19.86 -24.97 -20.70
CA GLY A 531 19.93 -26.04 -21.70
C GLY A 531 19.77 -27.40 -21.07
N ASP A 532 19.77 -28.39 -21.93
CA ASP A 532 19.69 -29.78 -21.57
C ASP A 532 21.09 -30.38 -21.40
N LEU A 533 21.36 -31.03 -20.25
CA LEU A 533 22.67 -31.63 -19.95
C LEU A 533 22.81 -33.02 -20.53
N PHE A 534 21.82 -33.89 -20.34
CA PHE A 534 21.78 -35.27 -20.85
C PHE A 534 20.35 -35.78 -20.76
N GLU A 535 20.11 -36.83 -21.60
CA GLU A 535 18.81 -37.53 -21.65
C GLU A 535 18.73 -38.65 -20.59
N LEU A 536 17.60 -38.67 -19.89
CA LEU A 536 17.14 -39.81 -19.09
C LEU A 536 16.03 -40.55 -19.84
N PRO A 537 15.66 -41.79 -19.46
CA PRO A 537 14.53 -42.49 -20.09
C PRO A 537 13.21 -41.71 -20.06
N ALA A 538 13.07 -40.79 -19.15
CA ALA A 538 11.88 -39.94 -18.99
C ALA A 538 11.96 -38.58 -19.70
N GLY A 539 13.10 -38.23 -20.26
CA GLY A 539 13.36 -36.98 -20.98
C GLY A 539 14.64 -36.26 -20.52
N PRO A 540 14.94 -35.08 -21.04
CA PRO A 540 16.17 -34.37 -20.77
C PRO A 540 16.22 -33.83 -19.32
N VAL A 541 17.42 -33.87 -18.74
CA VAL A 541 17.73 -33.10 -17.50
C VAL A 541 18.05 -31.68 -17.93
N THR A 542 17.11 -30.78 -17.69
CA THR A 542 17.26 -29.35 -18.03
C THR A 542 17.85 -28.59 -16.86
N VAL A 543 18.84 -27.74 -17.12
CA VAL A 543 19.44 -26.88 -16.10
C VAL A 543 19.45 -25.44 -16.51
N ALA A 544 19.41 -24.54 -15.51
CA ALA A 544 19.68 -23.13 -15.67
C ALA A 544 20.72 -22.70 -14.64
N ILE A 545 21.77 -22.03 -15.08
CA ILE A 545 22.85 -21.49 -14.23
C ILE A 545 23.08 -20.02 -14.56
N GLY A 546 23.58 -19.25 -13.59
CA GLY A 546 23.88 -17.86 -13.89
C GLY A 546 24.51 -17.11 -12.74
N GLY A 547 24.86 -15.86 -13.03
CA GLY A 547 25.38 -14.88 -12.11
C GLY A 547 24.63 -13.55 -12.23
N GLN A 548 24.59 -12.81 -11.13
CA GLN A 548 23.95 -11.51 -11.08
C GLN A 548 24.81 -10.55 -10.25
N TYR A 549 24.94 -9.33 -10.71
CA TYR A 549 25.51 -8.23 -9.96
C TYR A 549 24.51 -7.08 -9.90
N ARG A 550 24.09 -6.69 -8.70
CA ARG A 550 23.14 -5.61 -8.50
C ARG A 550 23.69 -4.57 -7.55
N LYS A 551 23.49 -3.31 -7.88
CA LYS A 551 23.77 -2.15 -7.04
C LYS A 551 22.49 -1.39 -6.80
N GLN A 552 22.19 -1.10 -5.54
CA GLN A 552 21.04 -0.28 -5.14
C GLN A 552 21.52 0.92 -4.32
N LYS A 553 20.88 2.06 -4.51
CA LYS A 553 21.17 3.31 -3.80
C LYS A 553 19.87 3.99 -3.41
N LEU A 554 19.81 4.47 -2.16
CA LEU A 554 18.79 5.39 -1.65
C LEU A 554 19.44 6.74 -1.36
N ASP A 555 18.77 7.81 -1.77
CA ASP A 555 19.12 9.20 -1.48
C ASP A 555 17.82 9.91 -1.07
N LEU A 556 17.61 10.06 0.24
CA LEU A 556 16.47 10.71 0.86
C LEU A 556 16.88 11.99 1.53
N THR A 557 16.45 13.11 0.99
CA THR A 557 16.69 14.46 1.53
C THR A 557 15.38 15.08 1.99
N SER A 558 15.42 15.82 3.11
CA SER A 558 14.25 16.47 3.69
C SER A 558 14.62 17.85 4.24
N ASN A 559 13.66 18.79 4.21
CA ASN A 559 13.76 20.06 4.91
C ASN A 559 13.11 20.02 6.31
N SER A 560 12.64 18.84 6.70
CA SER A 560 11.95 18.59 7.97
C SER A 560 12.62 17.46 8.77
N ASP A 561 13.92 17.26 8.55
CA ASP A 561 14.67 16.19 9.21
C ASP A 561 14.68 16.42 10.73
N PRO A 562 14.07 15.51 11.55
CA PRO A 562 14.06 15.65 13.00
C PRO A 562 15.44 15.57 13.65
N ALA A 563 16.44 15.02 12.98
CA ALA A 563 17.83 14.97 13.45
C ALA A 563 18.52 16.34 13.39
N VAL A 564 17.99 17.28 12.59
CA VAL A 564 18.52 18.63 12.49
C VAL A 564 17.90 19.49 13.60
N PRO A 565 18.68 19.98 14.57
CA PRO A 565 18.17 20.84 15.62
C PRO A 565 17.46 22.08 15.07
N VAL A 566 16.31 22.39 15.63
CA VAL A 566 15.56 23.60 15.31
C VAL A 566 15.90 24.68 16.34
N ASP A 567 16.20 25.88 15.87
CA ASP A 567 16.48 26.99 16.75
C ASP A 567 15.16 27.56 17.32
N PHE A 568 15.06 27.55 18.64
CA PHE A 568 13.96 28.12 19.41
C PHE A 568 14.42 29.28 20.32
N THR A 569 15.58 29.86 20.02
CA THR A 569 16.16 30.96 20.78
C THR A 569 15.17 32.12 20.88
N GLY A 570 14.98 32.62 22.09
CA GLY A 570 14.06 33.73 22.42
C GLY A 570 12.56 33.34 22.46
N LEU A 571 12.21 32.12 22.06
CA LEU A 571 10.85 31.61 22.08
C LEU A 571 10.50 30.94 23.41
N ARG A 572 9.23 30.96 23.77
CA ARG A 572 8.69 30.30 24.97
C ARG A 572 7.31 29.67 24.66
N GLY A 573 6.81 28.86 25.60
CA GLY A 573 5.46 28.30 25.50
C GLY A 573 5.30 27.11 24.58
N ILE A 574 6.40 26.56 24.04
CA ILE A 574 6.38 25.42 23.16
C ILE A 574 6.28 24.14 23.96
N PRO A 575 5.34 23.21 23.65
CA PRO A 575 5.31 21.91 24.30
C PRO A 575 6.58 21.10 24.00
N ALA A 576 7.12 20.39 24.99
CA ALA A 576 8.36 19.61 24.84
C ALA A 576 8.30 18.57 23.72
N ASN A 577 7.12 17.97 23.51
CA ASN A 577 6.88 16.99 22.44
C ASN A 577 6.65 17.62 21.05
N ARG A 578 6.79 18.94 20.90
CA ARG A 578 6.61 19.66 19.62
C ARG A 578 7.85 20.45 19.20
N MET A 579 9.01 20.08 19.72
CA MET A 579 10.27 20.73 19.34
C MET A 579 10.80 20.21 18.00
N THR A 580 9.97 20.27 16.96
CA THR A 580 10.27 19.94 15.58
C THR A 580 10.05 21.16 14.69
N ARG A 581 10.53 21.12 13.46
CA ARG A 581 10.33 22.23 12.53
C ARG A 581 8.88 22.42 12.14
N PHE A 582 8.20 21.32 11.82
CA PHE A 582 6.81 21.34 11.35
C PHE A 582 5.88 20.65 12.34
N ASN A 583 4.64 21.09 12.36
CA ASN A 583 3.64 20.63 13.32
C ASN A 583 3.19 19.19 13.10
N ASN A 584 3.18 18.69 11.85
CA ASN A 584 2.54 17.42 11.52
C ASN A 584 3.53 16.39 10.91
N THR A 585 4.19 16.73 9.80
CA THR A 585 5.06 15.80 9.08
C THR A 585 6.50 16.25 9.12
N ASN A 586 7.35 15.42 9.73
CA ASN A 586 8.79 15.58 9.76
C ASN A 586 9.41 14.24 9.34
N VAL A 587 10.24 14.26 8.29
CA VAL A 587 10.85 13.06 7.69
C VAL A 587 12.37 13.20 7.77
N GLY A 588 13.03 12.19 8.34
CA GLY A 588 14.48 12.12 8.43
C GLY A 588 15.16 11.86 7.09
N SER A 589 16.39 12.31 6.96
CA SER A 589 17.25 12.00 5.80
C SER A 589 17.81 10.59 5.89
N ALA A 590 18.06 9.95 4.74
CA ALA A 590 18.71 8.65 4.68
C ALA A 590 19.57 8.54 3.41
N PHE A 591 20.78 8.05 3.55
CA PHE A 591 21.71 7.85 2.44
C PHE A 591 22.37 6.49 2.58
N GLY A 592 22.25 5.65 1.55
CA GLY A 592 22.86 4.33 1.59
C GLY A 592 23.01 3.69 0.22
N LYS A 593 23.88 2.69 0.16
CA LYS A 593 24.07 1.83 -1.01
C LYS A 593 24.32 0.41 -0.57
N VAL A 594 23.90 -0.54 -1.38
CA VAL A 594 24.24 -1.97 -1.25
C VAL A 594 24.68 -2.52 -2.60
N ASN A 595 25.72 -3.32 -2.60
CA ASN A 595 26.13 -4.13 -3.74
C ASN A 595 25.79 -5.58 -3.41
N VAL A 596 25.25 -6.29 -4.38
CA VAL A 596 24.80 -7.67 -4.25
C VAL A 596 25.44 -8.49 -5.37
N LYS A 597 26.11 -9.57 -5.00
CA LYS A 597 26.69 -10.54 -5.93
C LYS A 597 26.00 -11.87 -5.72
N GLU A 598 25.57 -12.47 -6.79
CA GLU A 598 24.78 -13.71 -6.70
C GLU A 598 25.24 -14.72 -7.75
N VAL A 599 25.24 -15.99 -7.35
CA VAL A 599 25.34 -17.12 -8.28
C VAL A 599 24.16 -18.06 -8.01
N PHE A 600 23.57 -18.62 -9.05
CA PHE A 600 22.42 -19.48 -8.94
C PHE A 600 22.48 -20.66 -9.90
N ALA A 601 21.82 -21.73 -9.52
CA ALA A 601 21.60 -22.92 -10.33
C ALA A 601 20.19 -23.44 -10.09
N GLU A 602 19.55 -23.90 -11.13
CA GLU A 602 18.27 -24.60 -11.12
C GLU A 602 18.38 -25.84 -11.98
N ALA A 603 17.80 -26.96 -11.55
CA ALA A 603 17.74 -28.19 -12.30
C ALA A 603 16.33 -28.78 -12.27
N GLN A 604 15.93 -29.36 -13.38
CA GLN A 604 14.74 -30.17 -13.54
C GLN A 604 15.14 -31.56 -13.99
N VAL A 605 14.68 -32.57 -13.27
CA VAL A 605 15.02 -33.96 -13.51
C VAL A 605 13.74 -34.76 -13.72
N PRO A 606 13.39 -35.19 -14.93
CA PRO A 606 12.30 -36.10 -15.16
C PRO A 606 12.73 -37.52 -14.73
N ILE A 607 11.94 -38.15 -13.84
CA ILE A 607 12.25 -39.48 -13.28
C ILE A 607 11.45 -40.57 -13.98
N PHE A 608 10.13 -40.34 -14.14
CA PHE A 608 9.24 -41.25 -14.87
C PHE A 608 8.38 -40.47 -15.84
N LYS A 609 8.07 -41.11 -17.00
CA LYS A 609 7.15 -40.60 -18.01
C LYS A 609 6.45 -41.79 -18.68
N ASN A 610 5.14 -41.72 -18.82
CA ASN A 610 4.29 -42.72 -19.48
C ASN A 610 4.47 -44.13 -18.87
N GLN A 611 4.65 -44.25 -17.53
CA GLN A 611 4.73 -45.56 -16.86
C GLN A 611 3.40 -45.87 -16.14
N PRO A 612 3.05 -47.15 -15.92
CA PRO A 612 1.88 -47.47 -15.10
C PRO A 612 1.89 -46.77 -13.74
N PHE A 613 0.83 -46.06 -13.41
CA PHE A 613 0.70 -45.22 -12.22
C PHE A 613 1.75 -44.11 -12.05
N ALA A 614 2.50 -43.78 -13.10
CA ALA A 614 3.50 -42.72 -13.13
C ALA A 614 3.56 -42.06 -14.52
N GLU A 615 2.44 -41.44 -14.94
CA GLU A 615 2.36 -40.65 -16.18
C GLU A 615 3.47 -39.59 -16.23
N GLU A 616 3.75 -38.96 -15.10
CA GLU A 616 4.89 -38.05 -14.91
C GLU A 616 5.36 -38.10 -13.45
N LEU A 617 6.66 -38.23 -13.24
CA LEU A 617 7.31 -37.86 -11.99
C LEU A 617 8.52 -37.03 -12.33
N SER A 618 8.54 -35.78 -11.89
CA SER A 618 9.67 -34.88 -12.08
C SER A 618 10.07 -34.19 -10.77
N LEU A 619 11.38 -34.01 -10.60
CA LEU A 619 11.96 -33.27 -9.48
C LEU A 619 12.49 -31.93 -9.97
N ASN A 620 12.40 -30.91 -9.12
CA ASN A 620 12.97 -29.60 -9.37
C ASN A 620 13.79 -29.17 -8.16
N GLY A 621 14.98 -28.62 -8.40
CA GLY A 621 15.86 -28.06 -7.38
C GLY A 621 16.40 -26.71 -7.81
N ALA A 622 16.46 -25.74 -6.89
CA ALA A 622 17.11 -24.45 -7.13
C ALA A 622 17.97 -24.08 -5.91
N PHE A 623 19.09 -23.45 -6.19
CA PHE A 623 20.03 -22.98 -5.18
C PHE A 623 20.59 -21.62 -5.61
N ARG A 624 20.72 -20.71 -4.63
CA ARG A 624 21.36 -19.40 -4.84
C ARG A 624 22.23 -19.05 -3.65
N LEU A 625 23.43 -18.60 -3.94
CA LEU A 625 24.34 -17.94 -3.00
C LEU A 625 24.34 -16.44 -3.29
N THR A 626 24.05 -15.66 -2.28
CA THR A 626 23.96 -14.19 -2.39
C THR A 626 24.92 -13.56 -1.37
N ASP A 627 25.73 -12.60 -1.80
CA ASP A 627 26.64 -11.84 -0.95
C ASP A 627 26.24 -10.35 -0.99
N TYR A 628 25.84 -9.83 0.17
CA TYR A 628 25.47 -8.44 0.38
C TYR A 628 26.64 -7.67 1.00
N SER A 629 27.00 -6.52 0.45
CA SER A 629 28.04 -5.65 1.05
C SER A 629 27.65 -5.08 2.43
N THR A 630 26.41 -5.27 2.89
CA THR A 630 25.88 -4.79 4.16
C THR A 630 25.64 -5.92 5.16
N SER A 631 24.96 -7.00 4.74
CA SER A 631 24.46 -8.03 5.63
C SER A 631 25.12 -9.41 5.40
N GLY A 632 26.26 -9.44 4.69
CA GLY A 632 27.05 -10.67 4.46
C GLY A 632 26.42 -11.68 3.50
N SER A 633 26.87 -12.92 3.57
CA SER A 633 26.51 -13.99 2.65
C SER A 633 25.37 -14.86 3.17
N VAL A 634 24.40 -15.14 2.29
CA VAL A 634 23.22 -15.98 2.60
C VAL A 634 22.98 -17.01 1.51
N LYS A 635 22.35 -18.14 1.90
CA LYS A 635 22.02 -19.24 1.01
C LYS A 635 20.50 -19.41 0.96
N THR A 636 19.96 -19.42 -0.24
CA THR A 636 18.55 -19.78 -0.49
C THR A 636 18.49 -21.03 -1.33
N TRP A 637 17.46 -21.84 -1.11
CA TRP A 637 17.26 -23.09 -1.84
C TRP A 637 15.78 -23.41 -1.94
N LYS A 638 15.44 -24.20 -2.95
CA LYS A 638 14.11 -24.75 -3.16
C LYS A 638 14.24 -26.15 -3.73
N VAL A 639 13.41 -27.06 -3.25
CA VAL A 639 13.21 -28.38 -3.83
C VAL A 639 11.73 -28.61 -4.03
N GLY A 640 11.38 -29.30 -5.10
CA GLY A 640 10.00 -29.59 -5.43
C GLY A 640 9.85 -30.87 -6.22
N ALA A 641 8.65 -31.43 -6.23
CA ALA A 641 8.27 -32.58 -7.03
C ALA A 641 6.88 -32.37 -7.64
N VAL A 642 6.71 -32.90 -8.86
CA VAL A 642 5.43 -33.08 -9.51
C VAL A 642 5.26 -34.57 -9.76
N TYR A 643 4.10 -35.10 -9.36
CA TYR A 643 3.72 -36.49 -9.60
C TYR A 643 2.34 -36.59 -10.19
N LYS A 644 2.25 -37.12 -11.42
CA LYS A 644 1.01 -37.47 -12.09
C LYS A 644 0.90 -38.99 -12.15
N PRO A 645 0.10 -39.60 -11.29
CA PRO A 645 -0.16 -41.06 -11.39
C PRO A 645 -0.93 -41.42 -12.67
N ILE A 646 -1.84 -40.53 -13.06
CA ILE A 646 -2.65 -40.58 -14.28
C ILE A 646 -2.81 -39.17 -14.85
N GLN A 647 -3.24 -39.01 -16.09
CA GLN A 647 -3.39 -37.70 -16.75
C GLN A 647 -4.32 -36.75 -16.00
N ASP A 648 -5.35 -37.27 -15.34
CA ASP A 648 -6.39 -36.50 -14.67
C ASP A 648 -5.98 -35.93 -13.31
N ILE A 649 -4.92 -36.44 -12.69
CA ILE A 649 -4.51 -36.08 -11.30
C ILE A 649 -3.04 -35.75 -11.24
N MET A 650 -2.72 -34.59 -10.67
CA MET A 650 -1.35 -34.18 -10.39
C MET A 650 -1.21 -33.78 -8.92
N PHE A 651 -0.22 -34.33 -8.25
CA PHE A 651 0.27 -33.89 -6.94
C PHE A 651 1.52 -33.04 -7.13
N ARG A 652 1.64 -32.02 -6.30
CA ARG A 652 2.82 -31.15 -6.24
C ARG A 652 3.23 -30.82 -4.82
N VAL A 653 4.53 -30.75 -4.58
CA VAL A 653 5.08 -30.38 -3.29
C VAL A 653 6.32 -29.54 -3.46
N THR A 654 6.49 -28.51 -2.62
CA THR A 654 7.68 -27.69 -2.56
C THR A 654 8.10 -27.39 -1.13
N ARG A 655 9.41 -27.31 -0.92
CA ARG A 655 10.02 -26.78 0.29
C ARG A 655 11.09 -25.77 -0.10
N SER A 656 11.07 -24.58 0.51
CA SER A 656 12.07 -23.54 0.23
C SER A 656 12.54 -22.82 1.47
N ARG A 657 13.73 -22.24 1.37
CA ARG A 657 14.26 -21.22 2.25
C ARG A 657 14.49 -19.96 1.44
N ASP A 658 13.83 -18.91 1.85
CA ASP A 658 13.76 -17.61 1.19
C ASP A 658 14.31 -16.52 2.11
N ILE A 659 14.64 -15.36 1.54
CA ILE A 659 15.20 -14.24 2.30
C ILE A 659 14.62 -12.91 1.87
N ARG A 660 14.61 -11.95 2.81
CA ARG A 660 14.52 -10.52 2.53
C ARG A 660 15.72 -9.81 3.15
N ALA A 661 16.51 -9.14 2.32
CA ALA A 661 17.55 -8.25 2.83
C ALA A 661 16.90 -7.01 3.47
N PRO A 662 17.54 -6.41 4.50
CA PRO A 662 17.11 -5.12 5.02
C PRO A 662 17.05 -4.07 3.91
N SER A 663 16.01 -3.25 3.90
CA SER A 663 15.94 -2.10 2.98
C SER A 663 16.99 -1.05 3.33
N LEU A 664 17.38 -0.23 2.35
CA LEU A 664 18.35 0.84 2.59
C LEU A 664 17.88 1.86 3.65
N PHE A 665 16.57 2.02 3.82
CA PHE A 665 16.02 2.87 4.87
C PHE A 665 16.10 2.21 6.25
N GLU A 666 15.83 0.90 6.35
CA GLU A 666 16.02 0.15 7.60
C GLU A 666 17.48 0.15 8.08
N LEU A 667 18.44 0.15 7.14
CA LEU A 667 19.87 0.21 7.45
C LEU A 667 20.36 1.64 7.78
N PHE A 668 19.96 2.64 7.00
CA PHE A 668 20.62 3.93 6.93
C PHE A 668 19.74 5.14 7.25
N ALA A 669 18.51 4.95 7.78
CA ALA A 669 17.73 6.07 8.27
C ALA A 669 18.51 6.83 9.36
N GLY A 670 18.59 8.14 9.24
CA GLY A 670 19.27 8.98 10.23
C GLY A 670 18.64 8.84 11.60
N VAL A 671 19.46 8.83 12.64
CA VAL A 671 19.00 8.77 14.03
C VAL A 671 18.22 10.04 14.37
N GLN A 672 17.04 9.87 14.90
CA GLN A 672 16.17 10.92 15.36
C GLN A 672 16.08 10.90 16.87
N THR A 673 15.99 12.06 17.50
CA THR A 673 15.81 12.19 18.97
C THR A 673 14.53 12.94 19.27
N ALA A 674 13.74 12.43 20.21
CA ALA A 674 12.56 13.11 20.73
C ALA A 674 12.50 12.95 22.24
N PRO A 675 12.16 14.01 23.00
CA PRO A 675 11.78 13.86 24.39
C PRO A 675 10.39 13.22 24.45
N VAL A 676 10.25 12.18 25.27
CA VAL A 676 8.98 11.47 25.48
C VAL A 676 8.68 11.41 26.95
N ASN A 677 7.46 11.82 27.35
CA ASN A 677 6.99 11.63 28.71
C ASN A 677 6.71 10.14 28.95
N PHE A 678 7.29 9.62 30.00
CA PHE A 678 7.29 8.20 30.29
C PHE A 678 7.19 7.97 31.80
N ASN A 679 6.35 7.02 32.21
CA ASN A 679 6.32 6.53 33.56
C ASN A 679 7.10 5.23 33.65
N ASP A 680 8.27 5.27 34.25
CA ASP A 680 9.17 4.13 34.34
C ASP A 680 8.65 3.09 35.32
N PRO A 681 8.28 1.89 34.92
CA PRO A 681 7.80 0.85 35.83
C PRO A 681 8.89 0.37 36.79
N HIS A 682 10.17 0.54 36.43
CA HIS A 682 11.29 0.13 37.28
C HIS A 682 11.45 0.98 38.54
N THR A 683 11.41 2.28 38.38
CA THR A 683 11.55 3.27 39.50
C THR A 683 10.22 3.78 40.01
N GLY A 684 9.09 3.51 39.33
CA GLY A 684 7.78 4.08 39.61
C GLY A 684 7.69 5.58 39.34
N THR A 685 8.69 6.20 38.72
CA THR A 685 8.83 7.65 38.58
C THR A 685 8.36 8.10 37.19
N PRO A 686 7.47 9.13 37.12
CA PRO A 686 7.17 9.81 35.88
C PRO A 686 8.26 10.82 35.53
N GLY A 687 8.62 10.93 34.27
CA GLY A 687 9.63 11.87 33.79
C GLY A 687 9.65 11.99 32.27
N SER A 688 10.63 12.72 31.76
CA SER A 688 10.89 12.81 30.34
C SER A 688 12.23 12.16 30.01
N ILE A 689 12.23 11.24 29.02
CA ILE A 689 13.46 10.58 28.53
C ILE A 689 13.74 10.97 27.10
N ARG A 690 15.00 10.81 26.66
CA ARG A 690 15.36 10.90 25.25
C ARG A 690 15.08 9.57 24.57
N GLN A 691 14.23 9.60 23.57
CA GLN A 691 14.04 8.46 22.66
C GLN A 691 14.90 8.67 21.42
N PHE A 692 15.70 7.68 21.10
CA PHE A 692 16.41 7.57 19.82
C PHE A 692 15.64 6.62 18.91
N SER A 693 15.49 6.97 17.64
CA SER A 693 14.97 6.08 16.59
C SER A 693 15.76 6.28 15.32
N GLY A 694 15.86 5.24 14.49
CA GLY A 694 16.63 5.33 13.26
C GLY A 694 16.86 3.95 12.63
N GLY A 695 17.70 3.95 11.59
CA GLY A 695 18.16 2.73 10.95
C GLY A 695 19.18 1.97 11.82
N ASN A 696 19.43 0.73 11.41
CA ASN A 696 20.43 -0.12 12.06
C ASN A 696 21.29 -0.80 10.98
N PRO A 697 22.57 -0.42 10.83
CA PRO A 697 23.46 -1.03 9.86
C PRO A 697 23.75 -2.52 10.10
N ASP A 698 23.55 -2.99 11.32
CA ASP A 698 23.87 -4.36 11.76
C ASP A 698 22.70 -5.35 11.56
N LEU A 699 21.70 -4.98 10.76
CA LEU A 699 20.56 -5.85 10.48
C LEU A 699 20.95 -7.02 9.59
N ASP A 700 20.53 -8.22 10.03
CA ASP A 700 20.60 -9.45 9.26
C ASP A 700 19.43 -9.57 8.27
N PRO A 701 19.58 -10.35 7.19
CA PRO A 701 18.45 -10.72 6.34
C PRO A 701 17.39 -11.54 7.09
N GLU A 702 16.12 -11.21 6.88
CA GLU A 702 15.01 -12.06 7.33
C GLU A 702 15.06 -13.41 6.63
N THR A 703 14.71 -14.48 7.33
CA THR A 703 14.64 -15.84 6.76
C THR A 703 13.20 -16.34 6.74
N GLY A 704 12.71 -16.70 5.55
CA GLY A 704 11.41 -17.33 5.32
C GLY A 704 11.56 -18.83 5.01
N ASP A 705 10.98 -19.70 5.82
CA ASP A 705 10.87 -21.12 5.51
C ASP A 705 9.45 -21.41 5.00
N THR A 706 9.32 -21.87 3.74
CA THR A 706 8.03 -22.15 3.09
C THR A 706 7.87 -23.63 2.80
N PHE A 707 6.69 -24.16 3.09
CA PHE A 707 6.22 -25.47 2.64
C PHE A 707 4.91 -25.29 1.85
N ALA A 708 4.79 -25.93 0.68
CA ALA A 708 3.54 -26.00 -0.04
C ALA A 708 3.32 -27.41 -0.59
N ALA A 709 2.07 -27.86 -0.56
CA ALA A 709 1.65 -29.13 -1.15
C ALA A 709 0.25 -28.99 -1.76
N GLY A 710 0.03 -29.54 -2.94
CA GLY A 710 -1.23 -29.36 -3.64
C GLY A 710 -1.60 -30.50 -4.55
N VAL A 711 -2.86 -30.48 -4.96
CA VAL A 711 -3.44 -31.40 -5.95
C VAL A 711 -4.11 -30.58 -7.04
N VAL A 712 -3.89 -31.00 -8.29
CA VAL A 712 -4.60 -30.49 -9.47
C VAL A 712 -5.39 -31.64 -10.08
N LEU A 713 -6.66 -31.40 -10.36
CA LEU A 713 -7.57 -32.34 -11.00
C LEU A 713 -8.05 -31.75 -12.31
N SER A 714 -7.84 -32.47 -13.41
CA SER A 714 -8.29 -32.12 -14.76
C SER A 714 -8.95 -33.36 -15.40
N PRO A 715 -10.18 -33.70 -14.94
CA PRO A 715 -10.80 -34.98 -15.26
C PRO A 715 -11.17 -35.08 -16.74
N SER A 716 -10.72 -36.10 -17.42
CA SER A 716 -10.96 -36.38 -18.84
C SER A 716 -12.46 -36.54 -19.16
N PHE A 717 -13.26 -37.03 -18.20
CA PHE A 717 -14.71 -37.16 -18.37
C PHE A 717 -15.48 -35.81 -18.29
N LEU A 718 -14.84 -34.71 -17.87
CA LEU A 718 -15.40 -33.36 -17.83
C LEU A 718 -14.42 -32.39 -18.52
N PRO A 719 -14.33 -32.37 -19.85
CA PRO A 719 -13.38 -31.54 -20.56
C PRO A 719 -13.58 -30.05 -20.28
N GLY A 720 -12.46 -29.34 -20.11
CA GLY A 720 -12.46 -27.91 -19.81
C GLY A 720 -12.65 -27.57 -18.31
N PHE A 721 -12.74 -28.58 -17.44
CA PHE A 721 -12.75 -28.41 -15.99
C PHE A 721 -11.37 -28.65 -15.40
N ASP A 722 -10.86 -27.69 -14.65
CA ASP A 722 -9.63 -27.79 -13.86
C ASP A 722 -9.87 -27.25 -12.46
N VAL A 723 -9.33 -27.91 -11.46
CA VAL A 723 -9.32 -27.43 -10.07
C VAL A 723 -7.98 -27.70 -9.43
N SER A 724 -7.43 -26.71 -8.69
CA SER A 724 -6.29 -26.93 -7.82
C SER A 724 -6.60 -26.52 -6.39
N VAL A 725 -6.06 -27.27 -5.45
CA VAL A 725 -6.08 -26.98 -4.01
C VAL A 725 -4.66 -27.11 -3.49
N ASP A 726 -4.12 -26.00 -2.98
CA ASP A 726 -2.74 -25.90 -2.54
C ASP A 726 -2.67 -25.44 -1.08
N TYR A 727 -2.15 -26.26 -0.21
CA TYR A 727 -1.78 -25.89 1.15
C TYR A 727 -0.46 -25.13 1.15
N TYR A 728 -0.35 -24.09 1.98
CA TYR A 728 0.88 -23.37 2.23
C TYR A 728 1.12 -23.15 3.72
N ASP A 729 2.39 -23.09 4.10
CA ASP A 729 2.87 -22.69 5.43
C ASP A 729 4.18 -21.89 5.27
N LEU A 730 4.11 -20.60 5.51
CA LEU A 730 5.24 -19.66 5.47
C LEU A 730 5.56 -19.20 6.89
N LYS A 731 6.80 -19.39 7.31
CA LYS A 731 7.33 -18.94 8.59
C LYS A 731 8.51 -18.00 8.39
N ILE A 732 8.37 -16.74 8.81
CA ILE A 732 9.42 -15.71 8.76
C ILE A 732 10.03 -15.57 10.16
N LYS A 733 11.36 -15.70 10.25
CA LYS A 733 12.15 -15.53 11.46
C LYS A 733 13.04 -14.30 11.32
N GLY A 734 13.32 -13.64 12.44
CA GLY A 734 14.13 -12.45 12.45
C GLY A 734 13.49 -11.33 11.61
N ALA A 735 12.15 -11.25 11.58
CA ALA A 735 11.47 -10.21 10.86
C ALA A 735 11.87 -8.83 11.41
N ILE A 736 12.22 -7.92 10.52
CA ILE A 736 12.73 -6.61 10.87
C ILE A 736 11.56 -5.75 11.34
N ALA A 737 11.67 -5.24 12.57
CA ALA A 737 10.67 -4.39 13.20
C ALA A 737 11.32 -3.43 14.21
N THR A 738 10.57 -2.37 14.58
CA THR A 738 10.94 -1.46 15.67
C THR A 738 10.01 -1.71 16.85
N GLN A 739 10.56 -1.97 18.01
CA GLN A 739 9.77 -2.10 19.24
C GLN A 739 9.27 -0.75 19.72
N GLY A 740 8.11 -0.74 20.40
CA GLY A 740 7.63 0.43 21.12
C GLY A 740 8.40 0.66 22.42
N LEU A 741 8.40 1.91 22.91
CA LEU A 741 9.05 2.28 24.18
C LEU A 741 8.59 1.37 25.35
N ASN A 742 7.27 1.23 25.50
CA ASN A 742 6.70 0.39 26.54
C ASN A 742 7.06 -1.09 26.40
N ASP A 743 7.17 -1.59 25.16
CA ASP A 743 7.54 -2.98 24.91
C ASP A 743 8.98 -3.26 25.35
N VAL A 744 9.92 -2.36 25.00
CA VAL A 744 11.34 -2.45 25.41
C VAL A 744 11.48 -2.43 26.92
N VAL A 745 10.83 -1.48 27.58
CA VAL A 745 10.94 -1.32 29.03
C VAL A 745 10.25 -2.46 29.77
N ASN A 746 9.05 -2.85 29.36
CA ASN A 746 8.32 -3.96 30.00
C ASN A 746 9.05 -5.31 29.81
N GLU A 747 9.69 -5.52 28.66
CA GLU A 747 10.51 -6.70 28.41
C GLU A 747 11.71 -6.74 29.34
N CYS A 748 12.42 -5.61 29.49
CA CYS A 748 13.53 -5.51 30.41
C CYS A 748 13.10 -5.75 31.87
N GLU A 749 11.98 -5.15 32.29
CA GLU A 749 11.46 -5.32 33.64
C GLU A 749 11.00 -6.77 33.91
N THR A 750 10.24 -7.36 32.97
CA THR A 750 9.73 -8.73 33.12
C THR A 750 10.85 -9.78 33.12
N SER A 751 11.92 -9.54 32.38
CA SER A 751 13.11 -10.39 32.38
C SER A 751 14.03 -10.18 33.59
N ASN A 752 13.68 -9.25 34.47
CA ASN A 752 14.51 -8.84 35.62
C ASN A 752 15.93 -8.40 35.20
N GLY A 753 16.01 -7.61 34.13
CA GLY A 753 17.26 -7.04 33.62
C GLY A 753 18.11 -7.99 32.75
N THR A 754 17.65 -9.21 32.46
CA THR A 754 18.43 -10.21 31.69
C THR A 754 18.16 -10.20 30.18
N SER A 755 17.10 -9.56 29.71
CA SER A 755 16.81 -9.45 28.27
C SER A 755 17.85 -8.59 27.57
N PRO A 756 18.26 -8.95 26.33
CA PRO A 756 19.09 -8.07 25.48
C PRO A 756 18.50 -6.68 25.24
N THR A 757 17.17 -6.52 25.35
CA THR A 757 16.50 -5.22 25.22
C THR A 757 16.87 -4.24 26.34
N CYS A 758 17.35 -4.74 27.48
CA CYS A 758 17.82 -3.85 28.55
C CYS A 758 19.01 -2.98 28.14
N ALA A 759 19.83 -3.45 27.20
CA ALA A 759 20.93 -2.68 26.63
C ALA A 759 20.46 -1.46 25.80
N LEU A 760 19.17 -1.44 25.39
CA LEU A 760 18.57 -0.31 24.70
C LEU A 760 18.17 0.82 25.65
N ILE A 761 18.20 0.60 26.97
CA ILE A 761 17.80 1.54 27.99
C ILE A 761 19.07 2.01 28.73
N GLU A 762 19.42 3.26 28.60
CA GLU A 762 20.52 3.88 29.30
C GLU A 762 20.04 4.35 30.69
N ARG A 763 20.57 3.75 31.74
CA ARG A 763 20.31 4.12 33.14
C ARG A 763 21.57 4.60 33.84
N PRO A 764 21.46 5.57 34.80
CA PRO A 764 22.61 6.07 35.51
C PRO A 764 23.19 5.07 36.51
N LEU A 765 22.37 4.12 37.01
CA LEU A 765 22.76 3.14 38.04
C LEU A 765 22.46 1.72 37.52
N PRO A 766 23.02 0.68 38.14
CA PRO A 766 22.72 -0.73 37.78
C PRO A 766 21.22 -1.05 37.88
N PHE A 767 20.76 -2.02 37.09
CA PHE A 767 19.33 -2.42 37.08
C PHE A 767 18.81 -2.89 38.44
N SER A 768 19.64 -3.30 39.38
CA SER A 768 19.23 -3.64 40.74
C SER A 768 18.78 -2.44 41.56
N ASP A 769 19.11 -1.21 41.19
CA ASP A 769 18.71 0.00 41.85
C ASP A 769 17.35 0.48 41.35
N ARG A 770 16.34 0.48 42.21
CA ARG A 770 14.95 0.93 41.95
C ARG A 770 14.63 2.31 42.45
N SER A 771 15.63 3.04 42.93
CA SER A 771 15.41 4.42 43.41
C SER A 771 15.06 5.39 42.26
N PRO A 772 14.40 6.50 42.56
CA PRO A 772 14.13 7.56 41.56
C PRO A 772 15.40 8.08 40.85
N ALA A 773 16.58 7.94 41.45
CA ALA A 773 17.85 8.33 40.86
C ALA A 773 18.23 7.46 39.67
N ASN A 774 17.68 6.25 39.56
CA ASN A 774 17.89 5.34 38.44
C ASN A 774 16.86 5.52 37.30
N TYR A 775 16.15 6.63 37.27
CA TYR A 775 15.27 6.96 36.15
C TYR A 775 16.07 6.99 34.83
N PRO A 776 15.59 6.38 33.72
CA PRO A 776 16.38 6.23 32.50
C PRO A 776 16.72 7.57 31.85
N ILE A 777 17.93 7.70 31.37
CA ILE A 777 18.43 8.88 30.64
C ILE A 777 17.93 8.85 29.20
N SER A 778 17.97 7.67 28.58
CA SER A 778 17.58 7.49 27.18
C SER A 778 17.10 6.07 26.89
N VAL A 779 16.38 5.93 25.75
CA VAL A 779 16.01 4.64 25.16
C VAL A 779 16.25 4.65 23.67
N SER A 780 16.83 3.58 23.16
CA SER A 780 17.11 3.38 21.74
C SER A 780 16.06 2.46 21.09
N LEU A 781 15.21 3.01 20.24
CA LEU A 781 14.18 2.27 19.49
C LEU A 781 14.60 2.13 18.03
N ILE A 782 15.79 1.58 17.81
CA ILE A 782 16.28 1.28 16.47
C ILE A 782 15.62 0.01 15.91
N THR A 783 15.61 -0.11 14.62
CA THR A 783 15.08 -1.29 13.91
C THR A 783 15.94 -2.52 14.21
N GLN A 784 15.31 -3.69 14.44
CA GLN A 784 15.99 -4.94 14.85
C GLN A 784 15.35 -6.17 14.23
N ASN A 785 16.10 -7.31 14.20
CA ASN A 785 15.62 -8.63 13.78
C ASN A 785 14.94 -9.39 14.93
N ILE A 786 13.81 -8.93 15.39
CA ILE A 786 13.18 -9.39 16.64
C ILE A 786 11.83 -10.09 16.49
N SER A 787 11.20 -9.95 15.33
CA SER A 787 9.82 -10.40 15.14
C SER A 787 9.74 -11.80 14.52
N PHE A 788 8.62 -12.43 14.78
CA PHE A 788 8.23 -13.70 14.16
C PHE A 788 6.88 -13.50 13.46
N LEU A 789 6.76 -14.06 12.25
CA LEU A 789 5.50 -14.08 11.52
C LEU A 789 5.30 -15.46 10.88
N ARG A 790 4.09 -16.03 10.99
CA ARG A 790 3.72 -17.27 10.31
C ARG A 790 2.32 -17.14 9.72
N THR A 791 2.18 -17.50 8.46
CA THR A 791 0.88 -17.59 7.78
C THR A 791 0.74 -18.96 7.12
N SER A 792 -0.42 -19.62 7.31
CA SER A 792 -0.72 -20.89 6.67
C SER A 792 -2.18 -20.94 6.24
N GLY A 793 -2.48 -21.74 5.21
CA GLY A 793 -3.83 -21.85 4.67
C GLY A 793 -3.91 -22.67 3.39
N LEU A 794 -5.02 -22.50 2.66
CA LEU A 794 -5.29 -23.16 1.39
C LEU A 794 -5.58 -22.09 0.31
N ASP A 795 -4.92 -22.22 -0.83
CA ASP A 795 -5.30 -21.55 -2.06
C ASP A 795 -6.11 -22.53 -2.93
N ILE A 796 -7.25 -22.07 -3.45
CA ILE A 796 -8.16 -22.86 -4.28
C ILE A 796 -8.35 -22.09 -5.57
N THR A 797 -8.16 -22.76 -6.72
CA THR A 797 -8.51 -22.21 -8.03
C THR A 797 -9.31 -23.24 -8.80
N MET A 798 -10.35 -22.80 -9.52
CA MET A 798 -11.18 -23.64 -10.38
C MET A 798 -11.44 -22.89 -11.67
N SER A 799 -11.37 -23.57 -12.79
CA SER A 799 -11.84 -23.09 -14.09
C SER A 799 -12.72 -24.15 -14.75
N TYR A 800 -13.75 -23.70 -15.44
CA TYR A 800 -14.59 -24.57 -16.27
C TYR A 800 -15.04 -23.82 -17.52
N ARG A 801 -14.80 -24.39 -18.68
CA ARG A 801 -15.24 -23.87 -19.96
C ARG A 801 -16.15 -24.88 -20.63
N THR A 802 -17.31 -24.40 -21.08
CA THR A 802 -18.29 -25.25 -21.76
C THR A 802 -19.10 -24.42 -22.75
N ARG A 803 -19.77 -25.07 -23.68
CA ARG A 803 -20.77 -24.43 -24.54
C ARG A 803 -22.11 -24.34 -23.81
N LEU A 804 -22.78 -23.20 -23.91
CA LEU A 804 -24.12 -22.98 -23.41
C LEU A 804 -24.99 -22.40 -24.55
N GLY A 805 -25.82 -23.24 -25.15
CA GLY A 805 -26.44 -22.90 -26.44
C GLY A 805 -25.40 -22.68 -27.51
N ASP A 806 -25.51 -21.59 -28.28
CA ASP A 806 -24.56 -21.20 -29.32
C ASP A 806 -23.39 -20.38 -28.77
N GLY A 807 -23.35 -20.14 -27.47
CA GLY A 807 -22.32 -19.35 -26.82
C GLY A 807 -21.33 -20.19 -26.01
N GLU A 808 -20.21 -19.57 -25.63
CA GLU A 808 -19.21 -20.10 -24.72
C GLU A 808 -19.42 -19.55 -23.30
N LEU A 809 -19.48 -20.45 -22.32
CA LEU A 809 -19.51 -20.11 -20.90
C LEU A 809 -18.18 -20.50 -20.25
N ALA A 810 -17.50 -19.52 -19.65
CA ALA A 810 -16.33 -19.73 -18.81
C ALA A 810 -16.64 -19.35 -17.35
N LEU A 811 -16.50 -20.33 -16.45
CA LEU A 811 -16.62 -20.12 -15.00
C LEU A 811 -15.24 -20.15 -14.38
N ARG A 812 -14.99 -19.24 -13.44
CA ARG A 812 -13.77 -19.26 -12.64
C ARG A 812 -14.08 -19.02 -11.17
N ALA A 813 -13.39 -19.75 -10.30
CA ALA A 813 -13.38 -19.48 -8.88
C ALA A 813 -11.95 -19.38 -8.38
N SER A 814 -11.70 -18.45 -7.47
CA SER A 814 -10.43 -18.33 -6.74
C SER A 814 -10.75 -18.07 -5.27
N GLY A 815 -10.11 -18.80 -4.38
CA GLY A 815 -10.33 -18.68 -2.94
C GLY A 815 -9.03 -18.82 -2.16
N ASN A 816 -8.96 -18.11 -1.03
CA ASN A 816 -7.93 -18.31 -0.02
C ASN A 816 -8.61 -18.56 1.33
N TYR A 817 -8.30 -19.71 1.94
CA TYR A 817 -8.66 -20.02 3.32
C TYR A 817 -7.44 -19.85 4.21
N LEU A 818 -7.48 -18.88 5.11
CA LEU A 818 -6.44 -18.57 6.07
C LEU A 818 -6.63 -19.41 7.35
N ASP A 819 -5.77 -20.38 7.57
CA ASP A 819 -5.78 -21.21 8.79
C ASP A 819 -5.18 -20.46 9.97
N ARG A 820 -3.98 -19.87 9.78
CA ARG A 820 -3.22 -19.15 10.82
C ARG A 820 -2.61 -17.88 10.25
N TYR A 821 -2.59 -16.85 11.09
CA TYR A 821 -1.79 -15.63 10.89
C TYR A 821 -1.20 -15.21 12.24
N LYS A 822 -0.04 -15.76 12.56
CA LYS A 822 0.61 -15.60 13.87
C LYS A 822 1.72 -14.56 13.79
N THR A 823 1.74 -13.64 14.76
CA THR A 823 2.81 -12.67 14.93
C THR A 823 3.31 -12.68 16.36
N GLN A 824 4.56 -12.30 16.54
CA GLN A 824 5.20 -12.05 17.81
C GLN A 824 6.11 -10.85 17.64
N THR A 825 5.94 -9.81 18.45
CA THR A 825 6.64 -8.54 18.29
C THR A 825 8.05 -8.54 18.88
N ASN A 826 8.31 -9.40 19.87
CA ASN A 826 9.64 -9.61 20.47
C ASN A 826 9.72 -11.01 21.08
N SER A 827 10.85 -11.37 21.67
CA SER A 827 11.15 -12.74 22.14
C SER A 827 10.26 -13.21 23.29
N ILE A 828 9.71 -12.29 24.09
CA ILE A 828 8.88 -12.60 25.27
C ILE A 828 7.40 -12.27 25.06
N ALA A 829 7.06 -11.47 24.07
CA ALA A 829 5.67 -11.15 23.76
C ALA A 829 4.88 -12.43 23.40
N PRO A 830 3.60 -12.50 23.76
CA PRO A 830 2.79 -13.64 23.39
C PRO A 830 2.64 -13.74 21.87
N VAL A 831 2.62 -14.98 21.36
CA VAL A 831 2.28 -15.22 19.96
C VAL A 831 0.78 -15.00 19.77
N ILE A 832 0.40 -14.02 18.96
CA ILE A 832 -1.00 -13.68 18.67
C ILE A 832 -1.39 -14.26 17.31
N ASP A 833 -2.53 -14.95 17.26
CA ASP A 833 -3.12 -15.45 16.01
C ASP A 833 -4.28 -14.56 15.57
N TYR A 834 -4.10 -13.87 14.44
CA TYR A 834 -5.10 -12.94 13.88
C TYR A 834 -6.01 -13.58 12.82
N ALA A 835 -5.90 -14.87 12.52
CA ALA A 835 -6.74 -15.52 11.52
C ALA A 835 -8.22 -15.44 11.92
N GLY A 836 -9.05 -14.82 11.09
CA GLY A 836 -10.46 -14.54 11.37
C GLY A 836 -10.72 -13.26 12.17
N HIS A 837 -9.68 -12.48 12.50
CA HIS A 837 -9.80 -11.31 13.35
C HIS A 837 -9.40 -10.00 12.65
N GLY A 838 -10.04 -8.90 13.05
CA GLY A 838 -9.55 -7.54 12.82
C GLY A 838 -8.57 -7.16 13.92
N VAL A 839 -7.53 -6.46 13.55
CA VAL A 839 -6.55 -5.92 14.51
C VAL A 839 -7.15 -4.68 15.17
N ASN A 840 -7.14 -4.66 16.50
CA ASN A 840 -7.60 -3.53 17.30
C ASN A 840 -6.55 -2.41 17.31
N SER A 841 -6.13 -1.94 16.15
CA SER A 841 -5.14 -0.89 16.04
C SER A 841 -5.60 0.21 15.09
N GLN A 842 -4.89 1.32 15.12
CA GLN A 842 -5.08 2.46 14.23
C GLN A 842 -4.97 2.13 12.73
N THR A 843 -4.60 0.89 12.38
CA THR A 843 -4.31 0.47 11.01
C THR A 843 -5.53 -0.09 10.26
N ALA A 844 -6.64 -0.41 10.94
CA ALA A 844 -7.85 -1.00 10.35
C ALA A 844 -7.59 -2.29 9.52
N TYR A 845 -6.53 -3.04 9.83
CA TYR A 845 -6.23 -4.32 9.17
C TYR A 845 -7.12 -5.44 9.70
N ALA A 846 -7.45 -6.37 8.81
CA ALA A 846 -8.18 -7.57 9.17
C ALA A 846 -7.75 -8.77 8.33
N TYR A 847 -7.87 -9.95 8.91
CA TYR A 847 -7.43 -11.21 8.32
C TYR A 847 -8.59 -12.22 8.31
N PRO A 848 -9.63 -12.02 7.45
CA PRO A 848 -10.75 -12.95 7.37
C PRO A 848 -10.23 -14.35 7.02
N LYS A 849 -10.86 -15.40 7.63
CA LYS A 849 -10.46 -16.79 7.33
C LYS A 849 -10.74 -17.20 5.90
N PHE A 850 -11.67 -16.56 5.23
CA PHE A 850 -11.98 -16.85 3.83
C PHE A 850 -12.12 -15.59 3.00
N ARG A 851 -11.49 -15.59 1.84
CA ARG A 851 -11.72 -14.64 0.75
C ARG A 851 -11.83 -15.40 -0.54
N GLY A 852 -12.75 -15.01 -1.41
CA GLY A 852 -12.90 -15.69 -2.69
C GLY A 852 -13.60 -14.83 -3.73
N THR A 853 -13.40 -15.21 -4.99
CA THR A 853 -14.12 -14.66 -6.14
C THR A 853 -14.69 -15.80 -6.96
N LEU A 854 -15.90 -15.63 -7.46
CA LEU A 854 -16.54 -16.51 -8.43
C LEU A 854 -16.95 -15.64 -9.61
N SER A 855 -16.54 -15.99 -10.82
CA SER A 855 -16.92 -15.27 -12.03
C SER A 855 -17.52 -16.18 -13.07
N ALA A 856 -18.45 -15.63 -13.85
CA ALA A 856 -19.05 -16.22 -15.03
C ALA A 856 -18.88 -15.27 -16.21
N ASN A 857 -18.33 -15.75 -17.30
CA ASN A 857 -18.20 -15.03 -18.56
C ASN A 857 -18.92 -15.80 -19.66
N TYR A 858 -19.97 -15.22 -20.23
CA TYR A 858 -20.71 -15.78 -21.34
C TYR A 858 -20.45 -14.93 -22.59
N SER A 859 -20.07 -15.58 -23.68
CA SER A 859 -19.81 -14.93 -24.97
C SER A 859 -20.64 -15.60 -26.07
N HIS A 860 -21.38 -14.80 -26.86
CA HIS A 860 -22.13 -15.27 -28.03
C HIS A 860 -22.10 -14.19 -29.12
N GLY A 861 -21.54 -14.53 -30.28
CA GLY A 861 -21.30 -13.55 -31.31
C GLY A 861 -20.45 -12.39 -30.81
N GLY A 862 -20.89 -11.16 -31.03
CA GLY A 862 -20.21 -9.95 -30.50
C GLY A 862 -20.51 -9.65 -29.03
N LEU A 863 -21.53 -10.26 -28.42
CA LEU A 863 -21.95 -9.99 -27.05
C LEU A 863 -21.10 -10.76 -26.04
N THR A 864 -20.60 -10.07 -25.02
CA THR A 864 -20.01 -10.69 -23.83
C THR A 864 -20.69 -10.16 -22.57
N LEU A 865 -21.10 -11.09 -21.71
CA LEU A 865 -21.66 -10.80 -20.38
C LEU A 865 -20.74 -11.40 -19.33
N PHE A 866 -20.30 -10.58 -18.39
CA PHE A 866 -19.44 -10.99 -17.28
C PHE A 866 -20.06 -10.59 -15.95
N VAL A 867 -20.06 -11.52 -15.00
CA VAL A 867 -20.47 -11.27 -13.62
C VAL A 867 -19.42 -11.87 -12.70
N GLN A 868 -19.04 -11.13 -11.67
CA GLN A 868 -18.14 -11.60 -10.61
C GLN A 868 -18.74 -11.32 -9.25
N GLU A 869 -18.76 -12.33 -8.41
CA GLU A 869 -19.07 -12.23 -6.99
C GLU A 869 -17.80 -12.32 -6.17
N SER A 870 -17.53 -11.31 -5.32
CA SER A 870 -16.41 -11.30 -4.40
C SER A 870 -16.91 -11.49 -2.97
N MET A 871 -16.43 -12.53 -2.30
CA MET A 871 -16.81 -12.87 -0.92
C MET A 871 -15.68 -12.53 0.05
N ILE A 872 -16.02 -11.83 1.11
CA ILE A 872 -15.18 -11.59 2.29
C ILE A 872 -15.84 -12.31 3.46
N GLY A 873 -15.18 -13.29 4.03
CA GLY A 873 -15.69 -14.11 5.13
C GLY A 873 -15.91 -13.33 6.42
N LYS A 874 -16.45 -14.01 7.42
CA LYS A 874 -16.67 -13.47 8.77
C LYS A 874 -15.37 -12.92 9.35
N VAL A 875 -15.44 -11.76 10.00
CA VAL A 875 -14.36 -11.14 10.77
C VAL A 875 -14.82 -10.91 12.20
N THR A 876 -14.05 -11.34 13.18
CA THR A 876 -14.24 -10.97 14.59
C THR A 876 -13.42 -9.72 14.86
N ILE A 877 -13.98 -8.70 15.50
CA ILE A 877 -13.27 -7.48 15.82
C ILE A 877 -12.49 -7.68 17.11
N GLY A 878 -11.19 -7.33 17.08
CA GLY A 878 -10.25 -7.64 18.15
C GLY A 878 -9.94 -9.13 18.25
N ASN A 879 -9.03 -9.50 19.12
CA ASN A 879 -8.72 -10.88 19.43
C ASN A 879 -9.00 -11.15 20.91
N LEU A 880 -10.26 -11.41 21.22
CA LEU A 880 -10.73 -11.57 22.60
C LEU A 880 -10.01 -12.70 23.36
N LYS A 881 -9.40 -13.65 22.64
CA LYS A 881 -8.62 -14.74 23.24
C LYS A 881 -7.26 -14.26 23.77
N ASN A 882 -6.62 -13.35 23.01
CA ASN A 882 -5.26 -12.85 23.31
C ASN A 882 -5.25 -11.38 23.79
N ASP A 883 -6.36 -10.66 23.61
CA ASP A 883 -6.62 -9.34 24.17
C ASP A 883 -7.96 -9.33 24.89
N PRO A 884 -8.03 -9.85 26.13
CA PRO A 884 -9.25 -9.91 26.92
C PRO A 884 -9.72 -8.52 27.38
N THR A 885 -8.91 -7.48 27.18
CA THR A 885 -9.23 -6.10 27.58
C THR A 885 -10.21 -5.43 26.64
N SER A 886 -10.20 -5.79 25.35
CA SER A 886 -11.07 -5.18 24.33
C SER A 886 -12.44 -5.88 24.28
N PHE A 887 -13.50 -5.09 24.39
CA PHE A 887 -14.86 -5.57 24.35
C PHE A 887 -15.70 -4.75 23.37
N TYR A 888 -16.47 -5.42 22.49
CA TYR A 888 -17.26 -4.81 21.43
C TYR A 888 -18.71 -5.25 21.52
N ALA A 889 -19.65 -4.31 21.37
CA ALA A 889 -21.08 -4.62 21.33
C ALA A 889 -21.43 -5.46 20.07
N VAL A 890 -20.72 -5.21 18.97
CA VAL A 890 -20.84 -6.00 17.73
C VAL A 890 -19.47 -6.62 17.44
N PRO A 891 -19.15 -7.77 18.06
CA PRO A 891 -17.82 -8.34 17.98
C PRO A 891 -17.53 -9.08 16.67
N ALA A 892 -18.51 -9.21 15.78
CA ALA A 892 -18.34 -9.94 14.54
C ALA A 892 -19.08 -9.29 13.36
N ILE A 893 -18.38 -9.20 12.25
CA ILE A 893 -18.93 -8.81 10.95
C ILE A 893 -19.31 -10.10 10.21
N LYS A 894 -20.57 -10.19 9.74
CA LYS A 894 -21.03 -11.28 8.88
C LYS A 894 -20.32 -11.28 7.54
N PRO A 895 -20.31 -12.39 6.78
CA PRO A 895 -19.77 -12.40 5.42
C PRO A 895 -20.38 -11.29 4.55
N VAL A 896 -19.53 -10.66 3.74
CA VAL A 896 -19.91 -9.58 2.83
C VAL A 896 -19.66 -10.02 1.40
N PHE A 897 -20.61 -9.72 0.53
CA PHE A 897 -20.58 -10.05 -0.89
C PHE A 897 -20.66 -8.78 -1.72
N TYR A 898 -19.84 -8.70 -2.76
CA TYR A 898 -19.83 -7.61 -3.74
C TYR A 898 -19.96 -8.20 -5.13
N THR A 899 -21.01 -7.78 -5.84
CA THR A 899 -21.28 -8.19 -7.22
C THR A 899 -20.78 -7.14 -8.19
N ASP A 900 -19.90 -7.53 -9.12
CA ASP A 900 -19.47 -6.70 -10.25
C ASP A 900 -20.04 -7.29 -11.54
N ALA A 901 -20.45 -6.47 -12.50
CA ALA A 901 -21.00 -6.93 -13.78
C ALA A 901 -20.52 -6.05 -14.94
N THR A 902 -20.22 -6.69 -16.07
CA THR A 902 -19.87 -6.03 -17.33
C THR A 902 -20.67 -6.60 -18.47
N ALA A 903 -21.21 -5.72 -19.30
CA ALA A 903 -21.75 -6.07 -20.61
C ALA A 903 -20.92 -5.37 -21.67
N SER A 904 -20.49 -6.12 -22.70
CA SER A 904 -19.79 -5.55 -23.83
C SER A 904 -20.26 -6.13 -25.15
N TYR A 905 -20.13 -5.33 -26.21
CA TYR A 905 -20.47 -5.72 -27.57
C TYR A 905 -19.34 -5.35 -28.51
N LYS A 906 -18.77 -6.35 -29.15
CA LYS A 906 -17.73 -6.25 -30.17
C LYS A 906 -18.35 -6.22 -31.54
N PHE A 907 -18.11 -5.18 -32.30
CA PHE A 907 -18.63 -5.03 -33.65
C PHE A 907 -17.72 -5.73 -34.66
N ASP A 908 -18.33 -6.46 -35.59
CA ASP A 908 -17.61 -7.12 -36.67
C ASP A 908 -17.34 -6.12 -37.82
N VAL A 909 -16.47 -5.18 -37.56
CA VAL A 909 -16.00 -4.16 -38.50
C VAL A 909 -14.49 -3.99 -38.33
N ARG A 910 -13.82 -3.38 -39.32
CA ARG A 910 -12.38 -3.14 -39.20
C ARG A 910 -12.02 -2.40 -37.91
N GLY A 911 -11.06 -2.96 -37.15
CA GLY A 911 -10.64 -2.43 -35.86
C GLY A 911 -11.41 -2.98 -34.68
N GLU A 912 -12.36 -3.89 -34.91
CA GLU A 912 -13.09 -4.66 -33.91
C GLU A 912 -13.47 -3.84 -32.66
N PRO A 913 -14.09 -2.64 -32.81
CA PRO A 913 -14.41 -1.82 -31.65
C PRO A 913 -15.36 -2.55 -30.72
N GLU A 914 -15.02 -2.58 -29.43
CA GLU A 914 -15.81 -3.13 -28.35
C GLU A 914 -16.33 -1.98 -27.48
N LEU A 915 -17.66 -1.79 -27.42
CA LEU A 915 -18.28 -0.93 -26.42
C LEU A 915 -18.56 -1.73 -25.18
N PHE A 916 -18.28 -1.17 -24.01
CA PHE A 916 -18.56 -1.83 -22.74
C PHE A 916 -19.14 -0.90 -21.69
N VAL A 917 -19.89 -1.48 -20.79
CA VAL A 917 -20.40 -0.86 -19.56
C VAL A 917 -20.15 -1.81 -18.41
N THR A 918 -19.46 -1.32 -17.37
CA THR A 918 -19.19 -2.05 -16.13
C THR A 918 -19.86 -1.36 -14.95
N ALA A 919 -20.53 -2.13 -14.12
CA ALA A 919 -21.00 -1.73 -12.80
C ALA A 919 -20.19 -2.45 -11.73
N THR A 920 -19.37 -1.71 -10.99
CA THR A 920 -18.68 -2.25 -9.81
C THR A 920 -19.55 -2.05 -8.57
N ASN A 921 -19.65 -3.08 -7.71
CA ASN A 921 -20.58 -3.11 -6.58
C ASN A 921 -22.01 -2.83 -7.07
N LEU A 922 -22.49 -3.62 -8.03
CA LEU A 922 -23.78 -3.45 -8.72
C LEU A 922 -24.96 -3.28 -7.76
N LEU A 923 -24.95 -3.99 -6.64
CA LEU A 923 -26.02 -3.95 -5.64
C LEU A 923 -25.88 -2.80 -4.62
N ASP A 924 -24.90 -1.90 -4.81
CA ASP A 924 -24.57 -0.77 -3.90
C ASP A 924 -24.41 -1.21 -2.44
N ARG A 925 -23.79 -2.37 -2.22
CA ARG A 925 -23.57 -2.92 -0.88
C ARG A 925 -22.71 -1.96 -0.07
N LYS A 926 -23.25 -1.48 1.04
CA LYS A 926 -22.54 -0.59 1.97
C LYS A 926 -21.48 -1.37 2.77
N PRO A 927 -20.34 -0.75 3.10
CA PRO A 927 -19.37 -1.38 4.00
C PRO A 927 -19.98 -1.55 5.40
N PRO A 928 -19.69 -2.65 6.11
CA PRO A 928 -20.13 -2.82 7.48
C PRO A 928 -19.45 -1.80 8.39
N LEU A 929 -20.21 -1.25 9.33
CA LEU A 929 -19.67 -0.35 10.34
C LEU A 929 -18.97 -1.12 11.44
N VAL A 930 -17.87 -0.60 11.91
CA VAL A 930 -17.01 -1.17 12.95
C VAL A 930 -16.68 -0.10 13.97
N ALA A 931 -17.07 -0.33 15.21
CA ALA A 931 -16.64 0.49 16.34
C ALA A 931 -15.19 0.14 16.67
N ALA A 932 -14.24 0.86 16.09
CA ALA A 932 -12.82 0.64 16.34
C ALA A 932 -12.36 1.42 17.60
N ALA A 933 -11.46 0.78 18.38
CA ALA A 933 -10.93 1.36 19.61
C ALA A 933 -10.03 2.57 19.39
N ALA A 934 -9.45 2.72 18.23
CA ALA A 934 -8.44 3.73 17.97
C ALA A 934 -9.05 5.06 17.56
N ALA A 935 -8.67 6.11 18.26
CA ALA A 935 -8.91 7.52 17.93
C ALA A 935 -10.30 7.74 17.30
N PRO A 936 -11.38 7.64 18.09
CA PRO A 936 -12.74 7.84 17.62
C PRO A 936 -12.83 9.12 16.78
N GLY A 937 -13.46 9.03 15.61
CA GLY A 937 -13.65 10.17 14.71
C GLY A 937 -12.46 10.49 13.78
N LEU A 938 -11.27 9.96 13.98
CA LEU A 938 -10.14 10.19 13.05
C LEU A 938 -10.21 9.27 11.82
N LEU A 939 -10.64 8.02 11.99
CA LEU A 939 -10.77 7.06 10.91
C LEU A 939 -12.23 6.87 10.50
N TYR A 940 -12.43 6.49 9.25
CA TYR A 940 -13.74 6.08 8.76
C TYR A 940 -14.18 4.78 9.48
N PRO A 941 -15.43 4.67 9.96
CA PRO A 941 -15.86 3.58 10.84
C PRO A 941 -16.08 2.26 10.12
N THR A 942 -15.10 1.79 9.36
CA THR A 942 -15.07 0.47 8.71
C THR A 942 -13.63 0.00 8.53
N LEU A 943 -13.46 -1.28 8.22
CA LEU A 943 -12.15 -1.82 7.81
C LEU A 943 -11.93 -1.47 6.33
N PHE A 944 -11.49 -0.24 6.07
CA PHE A 944 -11.36 0.35 4.73
C PHE A 944 -10.30 -0.35 3.85
N THR A 945 -9.37 -1.12 4.42
CA THR A 945 -8.45 -1.97 3.64
C THR A 945 -9.14 -3.22 3.08
N LEU A 946 -10.33 -3.55 3.58
CA LEU A 946 -11.04 -4.79 3.28
C LEU A 946 -12.37 -4.54 2.53
N TYR A 947 -13.14 -3.53 2.94
CA TYR A 947 -14.49 -3.27 2.43
C TYR A 947 -14.54 -2.10 1.45
N ASN A 948 -15.41 -2.21 0.44
CA ASN A 948 -15.62 -1.16 -0.55
C ASN A 948 -16.34 0.06 0.07
N VAL A 949 -15.64 1.19 0.11
CA VAL A 949 -16.18 2.47 0.60
C VAL A 949 -16.70 3.38 -0.51
N ALA A 950 -16.40 3.06 -1.78
CA ALA A 950 -16.84 3.84 -2.93
C ALA A 950 -18.35 3.76 -3.17
N GLY A 951 -18.95 2.57 -2.87
CA GLY A 951 -20.29 2.23 -3.28
C GLY A 951 -20.34 1.79 -4.75
N ARG A 952 -21.53 1.83 -5.38
CA ARG A 952 -21.68 1.48 -6.79
C ARG A 952 -21.03 2.52 -7.69
N THR A 953 -20.20 2.04 -8.63
CA THR A 953 -19.58 2.87 -9.69
C THR A 953 -19.95 2.32 -11.06
N LEU A 954 -20.16 3.20 -12.02
CA LEU A 954 -20.45 2.87 -13.41
C LEU A 954 -19.28 3.37 -14.28
N THR A 955 -18.78 2.52 -15.15
CA THR A 955 -17.75 2.86 -16.13
C THR A 955 -18.21 2.43 -17.50
N ALA A 956 -18.13 3.33 -18.48
CA ALA A 956 -18.42 3.03 -19.88
C ALA A 956 -17.22 3.43 -20.74
N GLY A 957 -17.01 2.69 -21.81
CA GLY A 957 -15.86 2.96 -22.69
C GLY A 957 -15.89 2.17 -23.98
N VAL A 958 -14.86 2.44 -24.77
CA VAL A 958 -14.56 1.73 -26.02
C VAL A 958 -13.15 1.18 -25.98
N ARG A 959 -12.98 -0.03 -26.44
CA ARG A 959 -11.70 -0.65 -26.80
C ARG A 959 -11.69 -0.95 -28.28
N PHE A 960 -10.53 -0.89 -28.90
CA PHE A 960 -10.36 -1.29 -30.30
C PHE A 960 -9.03 -1.98 -30.52
N LYS A 961 -8.98 -2.85 -31.54
CA LYS A 961 -7.77 -3.54 -31.98
C LYS A 961 -7.78 -3.66 -33.49
N PHE A 962 -6.78 -3.06 -34.17
CA PHE A 962 -6.57 -3.16 -35.62
C PHE A 962 -5.46 -4.14 -35.92
#